data_02296a32d7092d05081d8c98b693ecfe
#
_entry.id   02296a32d7092d05081d8c98b693ecfe
#
_cell.length_a   1.000
_cell.length_b   1.000
_cell.length_c   1.000
_cell.angle_alpha   90.00
_cell.angle_beta   90.00
_cell.angle_gamma   90.00
#
_symmetry.space_group_name_H-M   'P 1'
#
loop_
_entity.id
_entity.type
_entity.pdbx_description
1 polymer ?
#
loop_
_entity_poly.entity_id
_entity_poly.type
_entity_poly.pdbx_seq_one_letter_code
_entity_poly.pdbx_strand_id
1 'polypeptide(L)'
;MRKYILTLFMCVIAQFLWAQFKIFTGNPINIVCSQNEECVVWKALELFKRDYRNVFSDSVRVSKSKGNIIVITISDYNPLMKSLQIDFSSLKGKKQAFMIKVLSNNKLLVAGSDRHGTAYGIMELSRMIGVSPWEWWADVIPEKKDAFELPKGYETIQAPSVEFRGIFINDEDWGLMRWSSLNYEPWYKPGRIGPRTNERIFELMLRLRANYYWPAMHECTEPFFLTEGNREMAEKYGIYIGGSHCEPMASSTAVEWHRRGKGEYDYVNNPDGVYKFWEERVKEVAGQDILYTIGMRGIHDGQMKGAKTISEQRKVLERVLTDQRKLLRQYVNSDVTKVPQVFIPYKEVLDIYNSGLQVPEDVTLMWCDDNHGYIRHFPTTEEQSRKGGNGIYYHVSYWGRPHDYLWLGTFSPYLLFQQLKLAYDRGIQKMWILNVGDIKPAEYQIELFLDMAWNIDQVTKKGVSAHLESFLKREFGESIGKTLLPIMNEHYRLAYIRKPEFMGNTRVEEYHNSEYYQTVKDLPWSSAYLKERVDDYNELSDKVQIIYSQIPRNRKDAFFQLVKYPVQGATEMNKKMIYAQFARHGKMNWDKSDAAYDSIVTLTQIYNTGILNNGKWNYMMDFKPRNLSVFDKVKRVSVTEPMKAEQSNIIGKWNASECSSGSFIPCEGLGYEGKAVNIPKGKEINFDFPKVDLDSISVELYFLPSHPVEGEHLRFTITLDGVSTSLIHYETKGYSEEWKENILRNQAYRRIVLPISSALATHRLEVKAVDEGVFLDQLVLAGFK
;
A
#
# COMPACT_ATOMS: atom_id res chain seq x y z
N MET A 1 -48.44 13.99 -25.38
CA MET A 1 -47.77 12.68 -25.24
C MET A 1 -47.09 12.15 -26.52
N ARG A 2 -47.79 12.07 -27.67
CA ARG A 2 -47.16 11.57 -28.94
C ARG A 2 -45.93 12.38 -29.40
N LYS A 3 -45.87 13.69 -29.27
CA LYS A 3 -44.68 14.51 -29.62
C LYS A 3 -43.47 14.25 -28.73
N TYR A 4 -43.68 14.02 -27.44
CA TYR A 4 -42.54 13.73 -26.51
C TYR A 4 -42.00 12.28 -26.67
N ILE A 5 -42.86 11.34 -27.08
CA ILE A 5 -42.40 9.96 -27.37
C ILE A 5 -41.57 9.94 -28.66
N LEU A 6 -41.95 10.77 -29.68
CA LEU A 6 -41.17 10.87 -30.90
C LEU A 6 -39.81 11.56 -30.70
N THR A 7 -39.78 12.60 -29.84
CA THR A 7 -38.52 13.29 -29.48
C THR A 7 -37.59 12.39 -28.63
N LEU A 8 -38.16 11.62 -27.70
CA LEU A 8 -37.37 10.64 -26.94
C LEU A 8 -36.83 9.51 -27.83
N PHE A 9 -37.66 9.05 -28.78
CA PHE A 9 -37.22 8.03 -29.73
C PHE A 9 -36.18 8.57 -30.72
N MET A 10 -36.28 9.82 -31.18
CA MET A 10 -35.24 10.49 -31.98
C MET A 10 -33.96 10.74 -31.20
N CYS A 11 -34.03 11.10 -29.90
CA CYS A 11 -32.84 11.26 -29.07
C CYS A 11 -32.15 9.92 -28.81
N VAL A 12 -32.89 8.84 -28.62
CA VAL A 12 -32.32 7.48 -28.48
C VAL A 12 -31.71 7.02 -29.82
N ILE A 13 -32.37 7.27 -30.97
CA ILE A 13 -31.83 6.95 -32.31
C ILE A 13 -30.61 7.85 -32.62
N ALA A 14 -30.61 9.12 -32.22
CA ALA A 14 -29.45 9.99 -32.42
C ALA A 14 -28.23 9.55 -31.59
N GLN A 15 -28.40 9.03 -30.38
CA GLN A 15 -27.30 8.43 -29.63
C GLN A 15 -26.75 7.15 -30.30
N PHE A 16 -27.61 6.35 -30.99
CA PHE A 16 -27.20 5.17 -31.71
C PHE A 16 -26.40 5.46 -32.99
N LEU A 17 -26.50 6.65 -33.57
CA LEU A 17 -25.80 7.04 -34.79
C LEU A 17 -24.35 7.50 -34.61
N TRP A 18 -23.88 7.66 -33.35
CA TRP A 18 -22.54 8.19 -33.02
C TRP A 18 -21.52 7.12 -32.61
N ALA A 19 -21.98 5.94 -32.23
CA ALA A 19 -21.09 4.87 -31.86
C ALA A 19 -20.48 4.20 -33.12
N GLN A 20 -19.14 4.22 -33.19
CA GLN A 20 -18.45 3.60 -34.32
C GLN A 20 -17.89 2.21 -33.98
N PHE A 21 -17.75 1.88 -32.69
CA PHE A 21 -17.46 0.53 -32.22
C PHE A 21 -18.54 0.07 -31.25
N LYS A 22 -19.16 -1.07 -31.55
CA LYS A 22 -20.27 -1.57 -30.76
C LYS A 22 -20.23 -3.10 -30.67
N ILE A 23 -20.45 -3.59 -29.48
CA ILE A 23 -20.59 -4.98 -29.11
C ILE A 23 -21.99 -5.16 -28.52
N PHE A 24 -22.68 -6.25 -28.89
CA PHE A 24 -23.99 -6.63 -28.36
C PHE A 24 -23.97 -8.08 -27.88
N THR A 25 -24.80 -8.38 -26.90
CA THR A 25 -25.14 -9.76 -26.55
C THR A 25 -25.69 -10.52 -27.74
N GLY A 26 -25.29 -11.76 -27.91
CA GLY A 26 -25.68 -12.59 -29.08
C GLY A 26 -24.84 -12.36 -30.36
N ASN A 27 -23.79 -11.54 -30.26
CA ASN A 27 -22.91 -11.24 -31.40
C ASN A 27 -21.46 -11.53 -31.01
N PRO A 28 -20.95 -12.77 -31.25
CA PRO A 28 -19.59 -13.14 -30.88
C PRO A 28 -18.55 -12.19 -31.47
N ILE A 29 -17.61 -11.78 -30.68
CA ILE A 29 -16.50 -10.96 -31.18
C ILE A 29 -15.34 -11.81 -31.67
N ASN A 30 -14.67 -11.30 -32.70
CA ASN A 30 -13.46 -11.90 -33.23
C ASN A 30 -12.29 -10.94 -33.00
N ILE A 31 -11.21 -11.47 -32.39
CA ILE A 31 -9.96 -10.76 -32.20
C ILE A 31 -8.95 -11.21 -33.25
N VAL A 32 -8.29 -10.25 -33.87
CA VAL A 32 -7.12 -10.51 -34.72
C VAL A 32 -5.88 -10.32 -33.87
N CYS A 33 -5.07 -11.37 -33.74
CA CYS A 33 -3.83 -11.37 -33.03
C CYS A 33 -2.80 -12.26 -33.71
N SER A 34 -1.55 -11.84 -33.76
CA SER A 34 -0.44 -12.64 -34.30
C SER A 34 -0.17 -13.84 -33.39
N GLN A 35 0.15 -14.98 -33.99
CA GLN A 35 0.55 -16.17 -33.23
C GLN A 35 1.92 -16.01 -32.56
N ASN A 36 2.72 -15.05 -33.00
CA ASN A 36 4.06 -14.79 -32.50
C ASN A 36 4.09 -13.79 -31.34
N GLU A 37 2.91 -13.43 -30.80
CA GLU A 37 2.85 -12.59 -29.59
C GLU A 37 3.35 -13.36 -28.38
N GLU A 38 3.93 -12.64 -27.44
CA GLU A 38 4.49 -13.16 -26.19
C GLU A 38 3.42 -13.81 -25.28
N CYS A 39 3.83 -14.74 -24.43
CA CYS A 39 2.93 -15.49 -23.55
C CYS A 39 1.97 -14.61 -22.74
N VAL A 40 2.44 -13.48 -22.21
CA VAL A 40 1.62 -12.56 -21.41
C VAL A 40 0.45 -11.96 -22.20
N VAL A 41 0.64 -11.73 -23.52
CA VAL A 41 -0.44 -11.24 -24.40
C VAL A 41 -1.51 -12.31 -24.55
N TRP A 42 -1.11 -13.57 -24.72
CA TRP A 42 -2.04 -14.69 -24.78
C TRP A 42 -2.79 -14.90 -23.47
N LYS A 43 -2.11 -14.73 -22.32
CA LYS A 43 -2.76 -14.79 -21.02
C LYS A 43 -3.79 -13.66 -20.84
N ALA A 44 -3.44 -12.44 -21.22
CA ALA A 44 -4.40 -11.33 -21.20
C ALA A 44 -5.63 -11.61 -22.10
N LEU A 45 -5.44 -12.22 -23.27
CA LEU A 45 -6.55 -12.64 -24.13
C LEU A 45 -7.41 -13.75 -23.51
N GLU A 46 -6.82 -14.72 -22.83
CA GLU A 46 -7.56 -15.74 -22.09
C GLU A 46 -8.43 -15.12 -20.99
N LEU A 47 -7.88 -14.18 -20.23
CA LEU A 47 -8.61 -13.44 -19.19
C LEU A 47 -9.74 -12.62 -19.79
N PHE A 48 -9.47 -11.87 -20.86
CA PHE A 48 -10.51 -11.08 -21.54
C PHE A 48 -11.63 -11.96 -22.10
N LYS A 49 -11.33 -13.13 -22.65
CA LYS A 49 -12.37 -14.09 -23.08
C LYS A 49 -13.27 -14.54 -21.96
N ARG A 50 -12.70 -14.80 -20.78
CA ARG A 50 -13.46 -15.16 -19.57
C ARG A 50 -14.32 -13.98 -19.13
N ASP A 51 -13.75 -12.80 -19.08
CA ASP A 51 -14.41 -11.56 -18.66
C ASP A 51 -15.57 -11.21 -19.59
N TYR A 52 -15.34 -11.30 -20.90
CA TYR A 52 -16.36 -11.07 -21.92
C TYR A 52 -17.56 -12.04 -21.77
N ARG A 53 -17.27 -13.33 -21.56
CA ARG A 53 -18.31 -14.33 -21.28
C ARG A 53 -19.09 -14.00 -20.00
N ASN A 54 -18.40 -13.55 -18.97
CA ASN A 54 -19.03 -13.18 -17.71
C ASN A 54 -19.95 -11.97 -17.86
N VAL A 55 -19.61 -11.00 -18.71
CA VAL A 55 -20.41 -9.79 -18.92
C VAL A 55 -21.53 -9.98 -19.95
N PHE A 56 -21.22 -10.57 -21.13
CA PHE A 56 -22.15 -10.64 -22.27
C PHE A 56 -22.77 -12.01 -22.48
N SER A 57 -22.38 -13.03 -21.71
CA SER A 57 -22.82 -14.43 -21.89
C SER A 57 -22.49 -15.00 -23.28
N ASP A 58 -21.47 -14.49 -23.95
CA ASP A 58 -21.09 -14.80 -25.31
C ASP A 58 -19.60 -15.16 -25.42
N SER A 59 -19.16 -15.58 -26.58
CA SER A 59 -17.82 -16.10 -26.85
C SER A 59 -16.94 -15.10 -27.61
N VAL A 60 -15.63 -15.21 -27.35
CA VAL A 60 -14.59 -14.51 -28.10
C VAL A 60 -13.76 -15.51 -28.89
N ARG A 61 -13.63 -15.28 -30.18
CA ARG A 61 -12.76 -16.07 -31.07
C ARG A 61 -11.49 -15.28 -31.39
N VAL A 62 -10.36 -15.97 -31.49
CA VAL A 62 -9.12 -15.35 -31.95
C VAL A 62 -8.77 -15.91 -33.32
N SER A 63 -8.46 -15.06 -34.26
CA SER A 63 -8.14 -15.39 -35.64
C SER A 63 -6.86 -14.66 -36.11
N LYS A 64 -6.33 -15.06 -37.25
CA LYS A 64 -5.13 -14.45 -37.84
C LYS A 64 -5.45 -13.25 -38.76
N SER A 65 -6.67 -13.11 -39.27
CA SER A 65 -6.94 -12.17 -40.36
C SER A 65 -8.28 -11.45 -40.34
N LYS A 66 -9.27 -11.92 -39.59
CA LYS A 66 -10.62 -11.31 -39.61
C LYS A 66 -11.15 -11.11 -38.20
N GLY A 67 -11.46 -9.89 -37.83
CA GLY A 67 -12.02 -9.57 -36.51
C GLY A 67 -12.42 -8.12 -36.34
N ASN A 68 -13.15 -7.90 -35.23
CA ASN A 68 -13.62 -6.59 -34.81
C ASN A 68 -12.60 -5.87 -33.91
N ILE A 69 -11.78 -6.64 -33.17
CA ILE A 69 -10.72 -6.13 -32.35
C ILE A 69 -9.38 -6.58 -32.90
N ILE A 70 -8.46 -5.67 -33.07
CA ILE A 70 -7.11 -5.93 -33.56
C ILE A 70 -6.16 -5.71 -32.38
N VAL A 71 -5.39 -6.74 -32.02
CA VAL A 71 -4.40 -6.71 -30.94
C VAL A 71 -3.01 -6.87 -31.55
N ILE A 72 -2.13 -5.91 -31.28
CA ILE A 72 -0.77 -5.93 -31.80
C ILE A 72 0.23 -5.41 -30.75
N THR A 73 1.40 -6.02 -30.71
CA THR A 73 2.61 -5.39 -30.16
C THR A 73 3.34 -4.71 -31.31
N ILE A 74 3.68 -3.41 -31.15
CA ILE A 74 4.38 -2.68 -32.22
C ILE A 74 5.78 -3.25 -32.42
N SER A 75 6.09 -3.60 -33.67
CA SER A 75 7.40 -4.10 -34.05
C SER A 75 7.57 -3.90 -35.54
N ASP A 76 8.76 -3.57 -35.99
CA ASP A 76 9.07 -3.42 -37.41
C ASP A 76 8.84 -4.72 -38.22
N TYR A 77 8.76 -5.85 -37.52
CA TYR A 77 8.51 -7.17 -38.07
C TYR A 77 7.03 -7.60 -38.06
N ASN A 78 6.13 -6.82 -37.41
CA ASN A 78 4.72 -7.19 -37.34
C ASN A 78 3.97 -6.85 -38.61
N PRO A 79 3.52 -7.85 -39.44
CA PRO A 79 2.88 -7.60 -40.72
C PRO A 79 1.51 -6.92 -40.55
N LEU A 80 0.78 -7.13 -39.46
CA LEU A 80 -0.48 -6.45 -39.17
C LEU A 80 -0.29 -4.96 -39.02
N MET A 81 0.77 -4.55 -38.36
CA MET A 81 1.11 -3.14 -38.13
C MET A 81 1.25 -2.39 -39.46
N LYS A 82 1.97 -2.98 -40.42
CA LYS A 82 2.18 -2.38 -41.75
C LYS A 82 0.88 -2.20 -42.53
N SER A 83 -0.10 -3.08 -42.34
CA SER A 83 -1.38 -3.04 -43.07
C SER A 83 -2.36 -1.98 -42.53
N LEU A 84 -2.15 -1.46 -41.29
CA LEU A 84 -3.13 -0.60 -40.62
C LEU A 84 -3.03 0.88 -41.00
N GLN A 85 -1.92 1.34 -41.57
CA GLN A 85 -1.68 2.74 -41.95
C GLN A 85 -1.97 3.72 -40.81
N ILE A 86 -1.60 3.35 -39.57
CA ILE A 86 -1.79 4.13 -38.33
C ILE A 86 -0.46 4.67 -37.86
N ASP A 87 -0.48 5.89 -37.35
CA ASP A 87 0.70 6.46 -36.68
C ASP A 87 0.84 5.88 -35.26
N PHE A 88 1.95 5.21 -35.02
CA PHE A 88 2.34 4.63 -33.73
C PHE A 88 3.45 5.43 -33.04
N SER A 89 3.76 6.65 -33.51
CA SER A 89 4.83 7.47 -32.94
C SER A 89 4.65 7.72 -31.45
N SER A 90 3.42 7.82 -30.99
CA SER A 90 3.06 8.02 -29.57
C SER A 90 3.43 6.83 -28.66
N LEU A 91 3.66 5.65 -29.23
CA LEU A 91 4.08 4.44 -28.50
C LEU A 91 5.58 4.14 -28.67
N LYS A 92 6.23 4.64 -29.75
CA LYS A 92 7.64 4.36 -30.00
C LYS A 92 8.54 4.90 -28.89
N GLY A 93 9.46 4.07 -28.42
CA GLY A 93 10.42 4.41 -27.36
C GLY A 93 9.83 4.45 -25.95
N LYS A 94 8.52 4.29 -25.78
CA LYS A 94 7.87 4.13 -24.48
C LYS A 94 7.89 2.68 -24.03
N LYS A 95 8.04 2.46 -22.74
CA LYS A 95 7.92 1.15 -22.14
C LYS A 95 6.49 0.94 -21.63
N GLN A 96 5.95 -0.25 -21.86
CA GLN A 96 4.67 -0.71 -21.30
C GLN A 96 3.47 0.21 -21.61
N ALA A 97 3.59 1.02 -22.64
CA ALA A 97 2.52 1.90 -23.08
C ALA A 97 1.55 1.16 -24.01
N PHE A 98 0.29 1.58 -23.99
CA PHE A 98 -0.70 1.08 -24.92
C PHE A 98 -1.57 2.20 -25.51
N MET A 99 -2.16 1.90 -26.66
CA MET A 99 -3.17 2.70 -27.34
C MET A 99 -4.43 1.85 -27.55
N ILE A 100 -5.60 2.40 -27.24
CA ILE A 100 -6.89 1.85 -27.68
C ILE A 100 -7.54 2.89 -28.58
N LYS A 101 -7.87 2.49 -29.82
CA LYS A 101 -8.39 3.41 -30.84
C LYS A 101 -9.51 2.79 -31.65
N VAL A 102 -10.62 3.51 -31.77
CA VAL A 102 -11.72 3.13 -32.66
C VAL A 102 -11.32 3.45 -34.08
N LEU A 103 -11.38 2.44 -34.93
CA LEU A 103 -11.14 2.53 -36.37
C LEU A 103 -12.47 2.62 -37.13
N SER A 104 -12.41 2.75 -38.47
CA SER A 104 -13.58 2.64 -39.33
C SER A 104 -14.20 1.24 -39.32
N ASN A 105 -15.46 1.12 -39.72
CA ASN A 105 -16.14 -0.17 -39.95
C ASN A 105 -16.26 -1.05 -38.68
N ASN A 106 -16.64 -0.48 -37.57
CA ASN A 106 -16.86 -1.20 -36.33
C ASN A 106 -15.61 -2.00 -35.85
N LYS A 107 -14.42 -1.41 -36.00
CA LYS A 107 -13.17 -2.03 -35.57
C LYS A 107 -12.53 -1.25 -34.42
N LEU A 108 -11.90 -1.99 -33.51
CA LEU A 108 -11.14 -1.45 -32.40
C LEU A 108 -9.70 -1.96 -32.48
N LEU A 109 -8.75 -1.06 -32.32
CA LEU A 109 -7.33 -1.37 -32.18
C LEU A 109 -6.92 -1.33 -30.71
N VAL A 110 -6.16 -2.33 -30.29
CA VAL A 110 -5.36 -2.36 -29.06
C VAL A 110 -3.92 -2.56 -29.48
N ALA A 111 -3.08 -1.55 -29.31
CA ALA A 111 -1.67 -1.60 -29.66
C ALA A 111 -0.80 -1.33 -28.44
N GLY A 112 0.18 -2.18 -28.19
CA GLY A 112 1.16 -1.99 -27.12
C GLY A 112 2.55 -1.65 -27.64
N SER A 113 3.32 -0.85 -26.89
CA SER A 113 4.72 -0.55 -27.20
C SER A 113 5.63 -1.77 -27.04
N ASP A 114 5.24 -2.69 -26.19
CA ASP A 114 5.89 -3.96 -25.88
C ASP A 114 4.83 -4.98 -25.39
N ARG A 115 5.29 -6.18 -25.03
CA ARG A 115 4.43 -7.28 -24.55
C ARG A 115 3.54 -6.86 -23.36
N HIS A 116 4.07 -6.08 -22.41
CA HIS A 116 3.31 -5.61 -21.25
C HIS A 116 2.28 -4.55 -21.65
N GLY A 117 2.67 -3.57 -22.47
CA GLY A 117 1.73 -2.57 -22.96
C GLY A 117 0.56 -3.20 -23.70
N THR A 118 0.82 -4.22 -24.54
CA THR A 118 -0.25 -4.96 -25.25
C THR A 118 -1.18 -5.67 -24.28
N ALA A 119 -0.62 -6.38 -23.29
CA ALA A 119 -1.39 -7.08 -22.27
C ALA A 119 -2.23 -6.12 -21.41
N TYR A 120 -1.65 -4.99 -21.00
CA TYR A 120 -2.39 -3.96 -20.25
C TYR A 120 -3.52 -3.32 -21.08
N GLY A 121 -3.30 -3.10 -22.36
CA GLY A 121 -4.36 -2.63 -23.25
C GLY A 121 -5.53 -3.63 -23.36
N ILE A 122 -5.26 -4.93 -23.36
CA ILE A 122 -6.31 -5.96 -23.30
C ILE A 122 -7.04 -5.95 -21.95
N MET A 123 -6.31 -5.82 -20.83
CA MET A 123 -6.93 -5.73 -19.49
C MET A 123 -7.72 -4.43 -19.32
N GLU A 124 -7.31 -3.34 -19.98
CA GLU A 124 -8.11 -2.13 -20.03
C GLU A 124 -9.46 -2.35 -20.72
N LEU A 125 -9.54 -3.18 -21.77
CA LEU A 125 -10.85 -3.57 -22.34
C LEU A 125 -11.71 -4.32 -21.31
N SER A 126 -11.14 -5.21 -20.50
CA SER A 126 -11.86 -5.87 -19.42
C SER A 126 -12.42 -4.85 -18.42
N ARG A 127 -11.62 -3.85 -18.05
CA ARG A 127 -12.04 -2.77 -17.16
C ARG A 127 -13.16 -1.91 -17.78
N MET A 128 -13.04 -1.57 -19.08
CA MET A 128 -14.02 -0.76 -19.81
C MET A 128 -15.38 -1.47 -19.94
N ILE A 129 -15.41 -2.77 -20.10
CA ILE A 129 -16.67 -3.53 -20.09
C ILE A 129 -17.25 -3.74 -18.70
N GLY A 130 -16.52 -3.31 -17.62
CA GLY A 130 -17.01 -3.25 -16.24
C GLY A 130 -16.55 -4.40 -15.34
N VAL A 131 -15.48 -5.10 -15.71
CA VAL A 131 -14.90 -6.13 -14.83
C VAL A 131 -13.94 -5.46 -13.82
N SER A 132 -14.19 -5.69 -12.54
CA SER A 132 -13.31 -5.23 -11.45
C SER A 132 -11.99 -5.99 -11.46
N PRO A 133 -10.85 -5.36 -11.14
CA PRO A 133 -9.61 -6.08 -10.84
C PRO A 133 -9.80 -7.11 -9.71
N TRP A 134 -10.73 -6.84 -8.80
CA TRP A 134 -11.05 -7.63 -7.62
C TRP A 134 -12.11 -8.72 -7.87
N GLU A 135 -12.47 -8.94 -9.13
CA GLU A 135 -13.46 -9.95 -9.52
C GLU A 135 -13.22 -11.28 -8.79
N TRP A 136 -12.00 -11.76 -8.80
CA TRP A 136 -11.68 -13.04 -8.16
C TRP A 136 -11.32 -12.88 -6.67
N TRP A 137 -10.46 -11.91 -6.31
CA TRP A 137 -9.91 -11.76 -4.95
C TRP A 137 -10.91 -11.20 -3.95
N ALA A 138 -11.91 -10.46 -4.36
CA ALA A 138 -12.97 -9.96 -3.50
C ALA A 138 -14.37 -10.42 -3.89
N ASP A 139 -14.48 -11.43 -4.75
CA ASP A 139 -15.76 -12.00 -5.21
C ASP A 139 -16.70 -10.96 -5.83
N VAL A 140 -16.16 -10.01 -6.57
CA VAL A 140 -16.92 -8.97 -7.26
C VAL A 140 -17.46 -9.50 -8.58
N ILE A 141 -18.67 -10.02 -8.56
CA ILE A 141 -19.29 -10.60 -9.75
C ILE A 141 -19.60 -9.52 -10.79
N PRO A 142 -19.07 -9.62 -12.03
CA PRO A 142 -19.35 -8.64 -13.09
C PRO A 142 -20.84 -8.55 -13.41
N GLU A 143 -21.32 -7.34 -13.65
CA GLU A 143 -22.71 -7.13 -14.08
C GLU A 143 -22.89 -7.52 -15.54
N LYS A 144 -24.03 -8.15 -15.85
CA LYS A 144 -24.42 -8.46 -17.23
C LYS A 144 -24.75 -7.16 -17.96
N LYS A 145 -24.34 -7.10 -19.22
CA LYS A 145 -24.60 -5.97 -20.11
C LYS A 145 -25.14 -6.46 -21.45
N ASP A 146 -26.06 -5.70 -22.02
CA ASP A 146 -26.60 -5.98 -23.34
C ASP A 146 -25.73 -5.40 -24.46
N ALA A 147 -24.99 -4.32 -24.16
CA ALA A 147 -24.12 -3.66 -25.12
C ALA A 147 -22.93 -2.95 -24.47
N PHE A 148 -21.90 -2.76 -25.29
CA PHE A 148 -20.78 -1.85 -24.99
C PHE A 148 -20.48 -1.04 -26.24
N GLU A 149 -20.31 0.26 -26.09
CA GLU A 149 -20.14 1.19 -27.20
C GLU A 149 -19.01 2.19 -26.93
N LEU A 150 -18.27 2.51 -27.99
CA LEU A 150 -17.29 3.57 -27.99
C LEU A 150 -17.62 4.57 -29.12
N PRO A 151 -17.51 5.88 -28.86
CA PRO A 151 -17.82 6.90 -29.84
C PRO A 151 -16.80 6.90 -31.00
N LYS A 152 -17.22 7.44 -32.13
CA LYS A 152 -16.33 7.73 -33.26
C LYS A 152 -15.16 8.61 -32.80
N GLY A 153 -13.95 8.20 -33.20
CA GLY A 153 -12.74 8.94 -32.86
C GLY A 153 -12.23 8.71 -31.42
N TYR A 154 -12.85 7.77 -30.67
CA TYR A 154 -12.31 7.40 -29.37
C TYR A 154 -10.86 6.93 -29.51
N GLU A 155 -9.99 7.54 -28.74
CA GLU A 155 -8.59 7.18 -28.62
C GLU A 155 -8.11 7.41 -27.19
N THR A 156 -7.37 6.46 -26.65
CA THR A 156 -6.64 6.63 -25.39
C THR A 156 -5.24 6.07 -25.54
N ILE A 157 -4.28 6.80 -24.96
CA ILE A 157 -2.88 6.36 -24.89
C ILE A 157 -2.48 6.46 -23.43
N GLN A 158 -1.99 5.35 -22.89
CA GLN A 158 -1.57 5.27 -21.49
C GLN A 158 -0.16 4.70 -21.42
N ALA A 159 0.60 5.19 -20.43
CA ALA A 159 1.94 4.72 -20.11
C ALA A 159 2.15 4.85 -18.60
N PRO A 160 2.97 3.98 -17.98
CA PRO A 160 3.22 4.04 -16.55
C PRO A 160 4.05 5.26 -16.14
N SER A 161 3.74 5.82 -14.96
CA SER A 161 4.58 6.84 -14.31
C SER A 161 5.83 6.21 -13.67
N VAL A 162 5.77 4.94 -13.27
CA VAL A 162 6.85 4.17 -12.65
C VAL A 162 7.10 2.89 -13.45
N GLU A 163 8.35 2.62 -13.83
CA GLU A 163 8.69 1.52 -14.74
C GLU A 163 8.44 0.14 -14.13
N PHE A 164 8.96 -0.12 -12.91
CA PHE A 164 8.74 -1.36 -12.18
C PHE A 164 7.83 -1.08 -10.98
N ARG A 165 6.71 -1.77 -10.91
CA ARG A 165 5.70 -1.58 -9.86
C ARG A 165 5.05 -2.89 -9.50
N GLY A 166 4.89 -3.11 -8.21
CA GLY A 166 4.35 -4.38 -7.76
C GLY A 166 4.22 -4.52 -6.27
N ILE A 167 4.11 -5.76 -5.82
CA ILE A 167 3.81 -6.11 -4.44
C ILE A 167 4.82 -7.08 -3.87
N PHE A 168 4.95 -7.06 -2.55
CA PHE A 168 5.71 -8.00 -1.75
C PHE A 168 4.78 -8.72 -0.77
N ILE A 169 4.76 -10.05 -0.83
CA ILE A 169 4.09 -10.91 0.14
C ILE A 169 5.07 -11.15 1.29
N ASN A 170 4.78 -10.63 2.48
CA ASN A 170 5.73 -10.64 3.59
C ASN A 170 5.16 -11.11 4.94
N ASP A 171 3.84 -11.32 5.06
CA ASP A 171 3.22 -11.75 6.32
C ASP A 171 2.35 -13.00 6.11
N GLU A 172 2.70 -13.82 5.14
CA GLU A 172 1.95 -14.95 4.61
C GLU A 172 1.69 -16.07 5.60
N ASP A 173 2.41 -16.12 6.69
CA ASP A 173 2.37 -17.19 7.69
C ASP A 173 1.07 -17.24 8.50
N TRP A 174 0.32 -16.13 8.59
CA TRP A 174 -0.97 -16.12 9.28
C TRP A 174 -2.18 -16.27 8.36
N GLY A 175 -2.07 -16.00 7.07
CA GLY A 175 -3.16 -15.93 6.09
C GLY A 175 -2.89 -16.66 4.79
N LEU A 176 -2.23 -16.00 3.83
CA LEU A 176 -2.11 -16.43 2.44
C LEU A 176 -1.49 -17.82 2.27
N MET A 177 -0.39 -18.13 2.97
CA MET A 177 0.25 -19.44 2.87
C MET A 177 -0.65 -20.53 3.43
N ARG A 178 -1.30 -20.31 4.56
CA ARG A 178 -2.26 -21.26 5.15
C ARG A 178 -3.43 -21.50 4.21
N TRP A 179 -4.03 -20.43 3.69
CA TRP A 179 -5.12 -20.53 2.72
C TRP A 179 -4.69 -21.28 1.45
N SER A 180 -3.54 -20.94 0.88
CA SER A 180 -2.99 -21.59 -0.31
C SER A 180 -2.81 -23.08 -0.10
N SER A 181 -2.07 -23.47 0.93
CA SER A 181 -1.66 -24.86 1.15
C SER A 181 -2.72 -25.73 1.84
N LEU A 182 -3.70 -25.16 2.54
CA LEU A 182 -4.74 -25.94 3.26
C LEU A 182 -6.10 -25.93 2.56
N ASN A 183 -6.38 -24.92 1.73
CA ASN A 183 -7.67 -24.76 1.09
C ASN A 183 -7.60 -24.74 -0.44
N TYR A 184 -6.78 -23.86 -1.03
CA TYR A 184 -6.81 -23.60 -2.46
C TYR A 184 -5.99 -24.62 -3.29
N GLU A 185 -4.84 -25.05 -2.75
CA GLU A 185 -3.96 -26.05 -3.36
C GLU A 185 -3.57 -27.16 -2.35
N PRO A 186 -4.54 -27.85 -1.71
CA PRO A 186 -4.26 -28.77 -0.61
C PRO A 186 -3.50 -30.05 -1.03
N TRP A 187 -3.36 -30.29 -2.34
CA TRP A 187 -2.54 -31.39 -2.87
C TRP A 187 -1.03 -31.08 -2.83
N TYR A 188 -0.65 -29.81 -2.64
CA TYR A 188 0.73 -29.46 -2.34
C TYR A 188 1.05 -29.77 -0.89
N LYS A 189 2.35 -29.98 -0.61
CA LYS A 189 2.80 -30.11 0.78
C LYS A 189 2.52 -28.82 1.54
N PRO A 190 2.18 -28.91 2.84
CA PRO A 190 1.99 -27.75 3.70
C PRO A 190 3.16 -26.75 3.61
N GLY A 191 2.89 -25.48 3.81
CA GLY A 191 3.91 -24.44 3.78
C GLY A 191 4.32 -23.99 2.37
N ARG A 192 3.43 -24.09 1.37
CA ARG A 192 3.70 -23.64 0.00
C ARG A 192 2.67 -22.67 -0.51
N ILE A 193 3.15 -21.68 -1.23
CA ILE A 193 2.36 -20.86 -2.14
C ILE A 193 2.63 -21.38 -3.54
N GLY A 194 1.69 -22.18 -4.06
CA GLY A 194 1.88 -22.94 -5.29
C GLY A 194 1.59 -22.13 -6.56
N PRO A 195 1.76 -22.75 -7.74
CA PRO A 195 1.61 -22.08 -9.03
C PRO A 195 0.18 -21.60 -9.31
N ARG A 196 -0.85 -22.25 -8.80
CA ARG A 196 -2.24 -21.77 -8.97
C ARG A 196 -2.54 -20.55 -8.12
N THR A 197 -1.97 -20.46 -6.93
CA THR A 197 -2.05 -19.26 -6.09
C THR A 197 -1.30 -18.12 -6.74
N ASN A 198 -0.08 -18.35 -7.22
CA ASN A 198 0.69 -17.37 -7.97
C ASN A 198 -0.01 -16.94 -9.28
N GLU A 199 -0.69 -17.86 -9.97
CA GLU A 199 -1.52 -17.51 -11.13
C GLU A 199 -2.58 -16.46 -10.77
N ARG A 200 -3.26 -16.60 -9.63
CA ARG A 200 -4.25 -15.62 -9.17
C ARG A 200 -3.63 -14.30 -8.73
N ILE A 201 -2.45 -14.35 -8.13
CA ILE A 201 -1.69 -13.15 -7.79
C ILE A 201 -1.27 -12.42 -9.08
N PHE A 202 -0.71 -13.13 -10.06
CA PHE A 202 -0.24 -12.54 -11.30
C PHE A 202 -1.39 -12.06 -12.20
N GLU A 203 -2.54 -12.72 -12.17
CA GLU A 203 -3.77 -12.21 -12.77
C GLU A 203 -4.17 -10.86 -12.18
N LEU A 204 -4.22 -10.74 -10.85
CA LEU A 204 -4.51 -9.47 -10.17
C LEU A 204 -3.50 -8.39 -10.56
N MET A 205 -2.22 -8.72 -10.52
CA MET A 205 -1.15 -7.82 -10.91
C MET A 205 -1.30 -7.33 -12.36
N LEU A 206 -1.63 -8.23 -13.29
CA LEU A 206 -1.85 -7.86 -14.69
C LEU A 206 -3.07 -6.92 -14.85
N ARG A 207 -4.16 -7.17 -14.12
CA ARG A 207 -5.35 -6.30 -14.09
C ARG A 207 -5.05 -4.92 -13.53
N LEU A 208 -4.18 -4.84 -12.53
CA LEU A 208 -3.71 -3.59 -11.91
C LEU A 208 -2.46 -3.02 -12.59
N ARG A 209 -2.05 -3.58 -13.74
CA ARG A 209 -0.91 -3.13 -14.55
C ARG A 209 0.42 -3.15 -13.80
N ALA A 210 0.58 -4.06 -12.85
CA ALA A 210 1.83 -4.34 -12.15
C ALA A 210 2.67 -5.37 -12.91
N ASN A 211 3.97 -5.34 -12.71
CA ASN A 211 4.93 -6.21 -13.41
C ASN A 211 6.06 -6.75 -12.53
N TYR A 212 6.09 -6.42 -11.24
CA TYR A 212 7.19 -6.75 -10.35
C TYR A 212 6.70 -7.38 -9.05
N TYR A 213 7.24 -8.54 -8.70
CA TYR A 213 6.77 -9.33 -7.57
C TYR A 213 7.93 -9.77 -6.68
N TRP A 214 7.80 -9.53 -5.39
CA TRP A 214 8.62 -10.13 -4.37
C TRP A 214 7.81 -11.25 -3.69
N PRO A 215 8.23 -12.51 -3.85
CA PRO A 215 7.53 -13.63 -3.23
C PRO A 215 7.75 -13.71 -1.73
N ALA A 216 6.88 -14.49 -1.08
CA ALA A 216 6.98 -14.85 0.33
C ALA A 216 8.37 -15.40 0.71
N MET A 217 8.88 -14.98 1.87
CA MET A 217 10.26 -15.24 2.27
C MET A 217 10.42 -15.86 3.66
N HIS A 218 9.35 -15.96 4.45
CA HIS A 218 9.45 -16.48 5.81
C HIS A 218 9.77 -17.98 5.84
N GLU A 219 10.34 -18.43 6.95
CA GLU A 219 10.78 -19.82 7.15
C GLU A 219 9.63 -20.84 7.05
N CYS A 220 8.39 -20.41 7.29
CA CYS A 220 7.20 -21.23 7.18
C CYS A 220 6.80 -21.55 5.72
N THR A 221 7.36 -20.82 4.75
CA THR A 221 6.98 -20.91 3.33
C THR A 221 8.11 -21.46 2.48
N GLU A 222 7.81 -22.48 1.67
CA GLU A 222 8.76 -22.99 0.69
C GLU A 222 9.17 -21.89 -0.29
N PRO A 223 10.46 -21.65 -0.55
CA PRO A 223 10.92 -20.61 -1.45
C PRO A 223 10.29 -20.70 -2.85
N PHE A 224 10.01 -19.55 -3.44
CA PHE A 224 9.38 -19.45 -4.74
C PHE A 224 10.06 -20.28 -5.81
N PHE A 225 11.40 -20.22 -5.90
CA PHE A 225 12.19 -20.92 -6.91
C PHE A 225 12.34 -22.41 -6.63
N LEU A 226 12.02 -22.90 -5.44
CA LEU A 226 12.00 -24.33 -5.10
C LEU A 226 10.60 -24.94 -5.24
N THR A 227 9.57 -24.14 -5.46
CA THR A 227 8.20 -24.62 -5.70
C THR A 227 7.97 -24.78 -7.19
N GLU A 228 7.80 -26.06 -7.61
CA GLU A 228 7.59 -26.43 -9.02
C GLU A 228 6.39 -25.66 -9.62
N GLY A 229 6.54 -25.15 -10.84
CA GLY A 229 5.50 -24.42 -11.59
C GLY A 229 5.44 -22.92 -11.29
N ASN A 230 6.07 -22.43 -10.22
CA ASN A 230 6.01 -21.00 -9.89
C ASN A 230 6.76 -20.15 -10.93
N ARG A 231 7.93 -20.59 -11.37
CA ARG A 231 8.73 -19.90 -12.39
C ARG A 231 8.00 -19.82 -13.72
N GLU A 232 7.45 -20.94 -14.17
CA GLU A 232 6.70 -21.06 -15.41
C GLU A 232 5.46 -20.15 -15.37
N MET A 233 4.86 -19.99 -14.20
CA MET A 233 3.72 -19.09 -14.04
C MET A 233 4.14 -17.62 -14.17
N ALA A 234 5.27 -17.23 -13.53
CA ALA A 234 5.81 -15.87 -13.68
C ALA A 234 6.14 -15.54 -15.14
N GLU A 235 6.77 -16.47 -15.86
CA GLU A 235 7.08 -16.32 -17.28
C GLU A 235 5.82 -16.13 -18.13
N LYS A 236 4.79 -16.97 -17.91
CA LYS A 236 3.52 -16.86 -18.64
C LYS A 236 2.83 -15.52 -18.47
N TYR A 237 2.93 -14.91 -17.29
CA TYR A 237 2.34 -13.62 -16.99
C TYR A 237 3.30 -12.44 -17.20
N GLY A 238 4.54 -12.69 -17.63
CA GLY A 238 5.55 -11.66 -17.85
C GLY A 238 5.93 -10.90 -16.58
N ILE A 239 5.94 -11.55 -15.42
CA ILE A 239 6.22 -10.93 -14.14
C ILE A 239 7.72 -11.01 -13.84
N TYR A 240 8.33 -9.87 -13.56
CA TYR A 240 9.68 -9.79 -13.03
C TYR A 240 9.69 -10.28 -11.57
N ILE A 241 10.51 -11.27 -11.28
CA ILE A 241 10.70 -11.76 -9.92
C ILE A 241 11.91 -11.08 -9.31
N GLY A 242 11.74 -10.55 -8.12
CA GLY A 242 12.81 -9.98 -7.31
C GLY A 242 12.83 -10.57 -5.91
N GLY A 243 13.49 -9.88 -5.01
CA GLY A 243 13.53 -10.21 -3.59
C GLY A 243 13.84 -8.98 -2.77
N SER A 244 13.56 -9.03 -1.49
CA SER A 244 13.84 -7.96 -0.55
C SER A 244 15.36 -7.85 -0.27
N HIS A 245 15.70 -6.92 0.62
CA HIS A 245 17.05 -6.78 1.18
C HIS A 245 17.58 -8.05 1.86
N CYS A 246 16.70 -9.02 2.15
CA CYS A 246 17.02 -10.31 2.76
C CYS A 246 17.28 -11.42 1.73
N GLU A 247 16.88 -11.25 0.47
CA GLU A 247 17.00 -12.24 -0.61
C GLU A 247 17.92 -11.77 -1.74
N PRO A 248 19.20 -11.49 -1.46
CA PRO A 248 20.12 -11.08 -2.51
C PRO A 248 20.31 -12.19 -3.56
N MET A 249 20.49 -11.79 -4.82
CA MET A 249 20.75 -12.69 -5.95
C MET A 249 19.64 -13.73 -6.16
N ALA A 250 18.36 -13.34 -5.90
CA ALA A 250 17.20 -14.21 -6.01
C ALA A 250 17.25 -15.48 -5.12
N SER A 251 17.93 -15.43 -3.99
CA SER A 251 18.11 -16.55 -3.08
C SER A 251 17.43 -16.29 -1.73
N SER A 252 16.61 -17.20 -1.24
CA SER A 252 16.04 -17.11 0.11
C SER A 252 17.12 -17.48 1.14
N THR A 253 17.55 -16.50 1.92
CA THR A 253 18.52 -16.76 3.00
C THR A 253 17.88 -17.49 4.17
N ALA A 254 16.60 -17.27 4.45
CA ALA A 254 15.88 -17.89 5.57
C ALA A 254 15.75 -19.40 5.43
N VAL A 255 15.52 -19.88 4.21
CA VAL A 255 15.25 -21.32 3.97
C VAL A 255 16.37 -22.00 3.18
N GLU A 256 16.78 -21.41 2.06
CA GLU A 256 17.69 -22.08 1.13
C GLU A 256 19.13 -22.17 1.68
N TRP A 257 19.59 -21.17 2.45
CA TRP A 257 20.92 -21.25 3.05
C TRP A 257 21.07 -22.48 3.92
N HIS A 258 20.05 -22.80 4.74
CA HIS A 258 20.08 -23.99 5.61
C HIS A 258 20.05 -25.32 4.85
N ARG A 259 19.60 -25.32 3.59
CA ARG A 259 19.49 -26.54 2.77
C ARG A 259 20.69 -26.78 1.87
N ARG A 260 21.26 -25.73 1.31
CA ARG A 260 22.33 -25.80 0.29
C ARG A 260 23.53 -24.90 0.53
N GLY A 261 23.43 -23.98 1.50
CA GLY A 261 24.59 -23.18 1.93
C GLY A 261 25.63 -24.06 2.65
N LYS A 262 26.86 -23.60 2.65
CA LYS A 262 27.98 -24.27 3.35
C LYS A 262 28.63 -23.30 4.32
N GLY A 263 28.77 -23.70 5.58
CA GLY A 263 29.31 -22.88 6.65
C GLY A 263 28.37 -21.79 7.12
N GLU A 264 28.91 -20.74 7.74
CA GLU A 264 28.16 -19.58 8.19
C GLU A 264 27.82 -18.65 7.01
N TYR A 265 26.65 -17.98 7.07
CA TYR A 265 26.31 -16.92 6.14
C TYR A 265 27.03 -15.61 6.57
N ASP A 266 28.33 -15.59 6.29
CA ASP A 266 29.29 -14.59 6.74
C ASP A 266 30.34 -14.36 5.64
N TYR A 267 30.30 -13.17 5.02
CA TYR A 267 31.15 -12.87 3.89
C TYR A 267 32.61 -12.50 4.29
N VAL A 268 32.86 -12.32 5.59
CA VAL A 268 34.21 -12.11 6.14
C VAL A 268 34.94 -13.43 6.29
N ASN A 269 34.27 -14.41 6.93
CA ASN A 269 34.90 -15.68 7.31
C ASN A 269 34.60 -16.84 6.34
N ASN A 270 33.54 -16.74 5.50
CA ASN A 270 33.13 -17.75 4.55
C ASN A 270 32.70 -17.17 3.18
N PRO A 271 33.52 -16.29 2.55
CA PRO A 271 33.15 -15.67 1.29
C PRO A 271 32.89 -16.67 0.16
N ASP A 272 33.70 -17.74 0.06
CA ASP A 272 33.57 -18.73 -1.01
C ASP A 272 32.26 -19.53 -0.91
N GLY A 273 31.83 -19.88 0.29
CA GLY A 273 30.58 -20.60 0.52
C GLY A 273 29.36 -19.72 0.13
N VAL A 274 29.38 -18.46 0.52
CA VAL A 274 28.31 -17.51 0.19
C VAL A 274 28.31 -17.16 -1.31
N TYR A 275 29.49 -16.93 -1.89
CA TYR A 275 29.62 -16.68 -3.32
C TYR A 275 29.07 -17.83 -4.17
N LYS A 276 29.42 -19.08 -3.81
CA LYS A 276 28.94 -20.26 -4.50
C LYS A 276 27.42 -20.43 -4.39
N PHE A 277 26.85 -20.12 -3.23
CA PHE A 277 25.41 -20.15 -3.02
C PHE A 277 24.67 -19.20 -3.98
N TRP A 278 25.16 -17.97 -4.16
CA TRP A 278 24.62 -17.03 -5.13
C TRP A 278 24.86 -17.47 -6.58
N GLU A 279 26.07 -17.97 -6.88
CA GLU A 279 26.40 -18.44 -8.21
C GLU A 279 25.46 -19.53 -8.71
N GLU A 280 25.15 -20.50 -7.87
CA GLU A 280 24.22 -21.60 -8.19
C GLU A 280 22.83 -21.06 -8.55
N ARG A 281 22.31 -20.12 -7.79
CA ARG A 281 21.01 -19.50 -8.07
C ARG A 281 21.03 -18.67 -9.37
N VAL A 282 22.02 -17.83 -9.56
CA VAL A 282 22.13 -17.02 -10.77
C VAL A 282 22.18 -17.89 -12.03
N LYS A 283 22.92 -18.99 -12.01
CA LYS A 283 22.93 -19.96 -13.12
C LYS A 283 21.56 -20.59 -13.37
N GLU A 284 20.84 -20.90 -12.31
CA GLU A 284 19.52 -21.55 -12.39
C GLU A 284 18.46 -20.64 -13.03
N VAL A 285 18.50 -19.35 -12.74
CA VAL A 285 17.50 -18.38 -13.21
C VAL A 285 17.96 -17.51 -14.38
N ALA A 286 19.14 -17.79 -14.92
CA ALA A 286 19.68 -17.08 -16.08
C ALA A 286 18.70 -17.18 -17.26
N GLY A 287 18.43 -16.04 -17.93
CA GLY A 287 17.48 -15.97 -19.05
C GLY A 287 16.02 -15.78 -18.66
N GLN A 288 15.71 -15.72 -17.38
CA GLN A 288 14.36 -15.37 -16.87
C GLN A 288 14.25 -13.86 -16.58
N ASP A 289 13.01 -13.37 -16.43
CA ASP A 289 12.71 -11.99 -16.02
C ASP A 289 13.02 -11.80 -14.53
N ILE A 290 14.28 -11.70 -14.17
CA ILE A 290 14.75 -11.46 -12.80
C ILE A 290 15.24 -10.02 -12.65
N LEU A 291 14.83 -9.38 -11.57
CA LEU A 291 15.35 -8.13 -11.11
C LEU A 291 16.17 -8.40 -9.85
N TYR A 292 17.47 -8.32 -9.95
CA TYR A 292 18.39 -8.78 -8.92
C TYR A 292 18.56 -7.77 -7.79
N THR A 293 18.16 -8.15 -6.58
CA THR A 293 18.62 -7.45 -5.38
C THR A 293 20.08 -7.78 -5.14
N ILE A 294 20.91 -6.75 -5.03
CA ILE A 294 22.32 -6.87 -4.70
C ILE A 294 22.61 -6.26 -3.33
N GLY A 295 23.68 -6.68 -2.69
CA GLY A 295 24.03 -6.35 -1.33
C GLY A 295 23.92 -7.57 -0.42
N MET A 296 24.00 -7.36 0.88
CA MET A 296 23.94 -8.43 1.88
C MET A 296 23.54 -7.86 3.24
N ARG A 297 22.71 -8.62 3.96
CA ARG A 297 22.51 -8.55 5.42
C ARG A 297 22.85 -9.90 6.04
N GLY A 298 22.33 -10.23 7.19
CA GLY A 298 22.37 -11.57 7.75
C GLY A 298 21.31 -12.50 7.16
N ILE A 299 21.14 -13.67 7.75
CA ILE A 299 20.05 -14.59 7.42
C ILE A 299 18.73 -13.93 7.82
N HIS A 300 17.73 -14.04 6.97
CA HIS A 300 16.43 -13.41 7.13
C HIS A 300 16.59 -11.88 7.34
N ASP A 301 15.97 -11.28 8.33
CA ASP A 301 16.11 -9.85 8.66
C ASP A 301 17.27 -9.60 9.68
N GLY A 302 18.21 -10.52 9.82
CA GLY A 302 19.36 -10.41 10.70
C GLY A 302 20.42 -9.41 10.21
N GLN A 303 21.28 -9.00 11.12
CA GLN A 303 22.42 -8.13 10.80
C GLN A 303 23.58 -8.94 10.18
N MET A 304 24.42 -8.25 9.39
CA MET A 304 25.64 -8.83 8.81
C MET A 304 26.55 -9.38 9.91
N LYS A 305 27.03 -10.61 9.72
CA LYS A 305 28.04 -11.24 10.60
C LYS A 305 29.46 -10.90 10.15
N GLY A 306 30.43 -11.07 11.05
CA GLY A 306 31.85 -10.94 10.80
C GLY A 306 32.40 -9.53 10.82
N ALA A 307 31.59 -8.51 10.57
CA ALA A 307 31.94 -7.10 10.60
C ALA A 307 31.22 -6.36 11.74
N LYS A 308 31.97 -5.71 12.63
CA LYS A 308 31.44 -5.11 13.87
C LYS A 308 31.19 -3.61 13.78
N THR A 309 31.96 -2.91 12.96
CA THR A 309 31.88 -1.47 12.80
C THR A 309 31.27 -1.09 11.44
N ILE A 310 30.67 0.07 11.35
CA ILE A 310 30.13 0.60 10.09
C ILE A 310 31.21 0.62 9.00
N SER A 311 32.44 0.98 9.33
CA SER A 311 33.54 1.01 8.38
C SER A 311 33.90 -0.39 7.86
N GLU A 312 33.88 -1.41 8.72
CA GLU A 312 34.10 -2.82 8.32
C GLU A 312 32.95 -3.31 7.45
N GLN A 313 31.71 -3.05 7.87
CA GLN A 313 30.51 -3.44 7.12
C GLN A 313 30.48 -2.80 5.73
N ARG A 314 30.89 -1.54 5.61
CA ARG A 314 31.02 -0.85 4.33
C ARG A 314 32.01 -1.56 3.40
N LYS A 315 33.22 -1.89 3.87
CA LYS A 315 34.21 -2.62 3.08
C LYS A 315 33.73 -3.99 2.62
N VAL A 316 33.01 -4.70 3.49
CA VAL A 316 32.39 -5.99 3.14
C VAL A 316 31.35 -5.79 2.04
N LEU A 317 30.45 -4.80 2.16
CA LEU A 317 29.44 -4.52 1.15
C LEU A 317 30.05 -4.10 -0.21
N GLU A 318 31.09 -3.30 -0.22
CA GLU A 318 31.82 -2.93 -1.47
C GLU A 318 32.35 -4.19 -2.19
N ARG A 319 32.92 -5.14 -1.44
CA ARG A 319 33.33 -6.43 -1.98
C ARG A 319 32.15 -7.27 -2.46
N VAL A 320 31.08 -7.38 -1.68
CA VAL A 320 29.85 -8.11 -2.03
C VAL A 320 29.28 -7.58 -3.34
N LEU A 321 29.09 -6.27 -3.47
CA LEU A 321 28.57 -5.64 -4.68
C LEU A 321 29.45 -5.95 -5.91
N THR A 322 30.76 -5.92 -5.73
CA THR A 322 31.71 -6.25 -6.80
C THR A 322 31.57 -7.71 -7.25
N ASP A 323 31.53 -8.65 -6.30
CA ASP A 323 31.49 -10.07 -6.59
C ASP A 323 30.12 -10.51 -7.15
N GLN A 324 29.02 -9.96 -6.63
CA GLN A 324 27.68 -10.22 -7.17
C GLN A 324 27.55 -9.71 -8.62
N ARG A 325 28.05 -8.52 -8.93
CA ARG A 325 28.06 -7.98 -10.31
C ARG A 325 28.96 -8.80 -11.25
N LYS A 326 30.02 -9.42 -10.74
CA LYS A 326 30.82 -10.37 -11.51
C LYS A 326 30.03 -11.61 -11.91
N LEU A 327 29.22 -12.16 -10.99
CA LEU A 327 28.31 -13.25 -11.31
C LEU A 327 27.28 -12.87 -12.38
N LEU A 328 26.67 -11.69 -12.25
CA LEU A 328 25.69 -11.19 -13.23
C LEU A 328 26.33 -11.00 -14.61
N ARG A 329 27.54 -10.45 -14.67
CA ARG A 329 28.29 -10.29 -15.92
C ARG A 329 28.60 -11.63 -16.58
N GLN A 330 28.95 -12.61 -15.77
CA GLN A 330 29.34 -13.94 -16.27
C GLN A 330 28.16 -14.78 -16.77
N TYR A 331 27.02 -14.74 -16.08
CA TYR A 331 25.94 -15.69 -16.32
C TYR A 331 24.66 -15.05 -16.90
N VAL A 332 24.45 -13.75 -16.76
CA VAL A 332 23.21 -13.09 -17.19
C VAL A 332 23.46 -12.22 -18.44
N ASN A 333 24.35 -11.24 -18.33
CA ASN A 333 24.69 -10.38 -19.47
C ASN A 333 26.11 -9.85 -19.32
N SER A 334 26.93 -10.02 -20.34
CA SER A 334 28.32 -9.52 -20.36
C SER A 334 28.41 -8.01 -20.13
N ASP A 335 27.40 -7.24 -20.56
CA ASP A 335 27.17 -5.86 -20.18
C ASP A 335 26.27 -5.81 -18.96
N VAL A 336 26.86 -5.83 -17.76
CA VAL A 336 26.12 -5.88 -16.49
C VAL A 336 25.23 -4.67 -16.27
N THR A 337 25.44 -3.56 -17.00
CA THR A 337 24.58 -2.36 -16.90
C THR A 337 23.20 -2.57 -17.53
N LYS A 338 23.03 -3.63 -18.33
CA LYS A 338 21.74 -4.04 -18.90
C LYS A 338 20.96 -4.99 -18.02
N VAL A 339 21.58 -5.51 -16.96
CA VAL A 339 20.91 -6.37 -15.97
C VAL A 339 20.18 -5.48 -14.97
N PRO A 340 18.86 -5.62 -14.79
CA PRO A 340 18.14 -4.86 -13.77
C PRO A 340 18.64 -5.23 -12.37
N GLN A 341 19.12 -4.25 -11.62
CA GLN A 341 19.69 -4.42 -10.28
C GLN A 341 19.12 -3.37 -9.33
N VAL A 342 18.94 -3.76 -8.07
CA VAL A 342 18.48 -2.88 -7.01
C VAL A 342 19.33 -3.07 -5.76
N PHE A 343 19.69 -1.98 -5.11
CA PHE A 343 20.30 -1.94 -3.77
C PHE A 343 19.32 -1.29 -2.80
N ILE A 344 19.09 -1.93 -1.65
CA ILE A 344 18.06 -1.53 -0.69
C ILE A 344 18.72 -1.15 0.63
N PRO A 345 18.95 0.14 0.92
CA PRO A 345 19.52 0.61 2.19
C PRO A 345 18.48 0.59 3.32
N TYR A 346 18.11 -0.61 3.77
CA TYR A 346 17.09 -0.84 4.78
C TYR A 346 17.71 -0.88 6.19
N LYS A 347 17.04 -0.27 7.16
CA LYS A 347 17.48 -0.20 8.59
C LYS A 347 18.93 0.28 8.72
N GLU A 348 19.80 -0.54 9.33
CA GLU A 348 21.22 -0.24 9.56
C GLU A 348 22.04 -0.10 8.26
N VAL A 349 21.56 -0.66 7.15
CA VAL A 349 22.24 -0.53 5.85
C VAL A 349 22.17 0.92 5.34
N LEU A 350 21.16 1.69 5.76
CA LEU A 350 21.12 3.13 5.48
C LEU A 350 22.27 3.87 6.15
N ASP A 351 22.60 3.54 7.40
CA ASP A 351 23.75 4.14 8.10
C ASP A 351 25.07 3.76 7.42
N ILE A 352 25.18 2.52 6.92
CA ILE A 352 26.36 2.09 6.15
C ILE A 352 26.44 2.85 4.82
N TYR A 353 25.33 3.04 4.12
CA TYR A 353 25.25 3.83 2.91
C TYR A 353 25.68 5.29 3.16
N ASN A 354 25.12 5.91 4.18
CA ASN A 354 25.45 7.29 4.59
C ASN A 354 26.91 7.46 5.02
N SER A 355 27.58 6.38 5.43
CA SER A 355 29.04 6.42 5.73
C SER A 355 29.91 6.49 4.48
N GLY A 356 29.33 6.55 3.27
CA GLY A 356 30.04 6.70 2.00
C GLY A 356 30.21 5.40 1.21
N LEU A 357 29.30 4.42 1.37
CA LEU A 357 29.28 3.22 0.53
C LEU A 357 29.08 3.60 -0.94
N GLN A 358 29.94 3.11 -1.81
CA GLN A 358 29.86 3.36 -3.25
C GLN A 358 28.99 2.29 -3.92
N VAL A 359 27.79 2.67 -4.33
CA VAL A 359 26.89 1.83 -5.13
C VAL A 359 27.04 2.20 -6.61
N PRO A 360 27.25 1.24 -7.53
CA PRO A 360 27.41 1.54 -8.95
C PRO A 360 26.26 2.36 -9.53
N GLU A 361 26.57 3.31 -10.40
CA GLU A 361 25.65 4.31 -10.94
C GLU A 361 24.43 3.75 -11.69
N ASP A 362 24.57 2.57 -12.28
CA ASP A 362 23.51 1.87 -13.02
C ASP A 362 22.56 1.04 -12.13
N VAL A 363 22.86 0.93 -10.84
CA VAL A 363 22.05 0.22 -9.87
C VAL A 363 20.97 1.15 -9.31
N THR A 364 19.72 0.69 -9.28
CA THR A 364 18.62 1.43 -8.66
C THR A 364 18.81 1.49 -7.14
N LEU A 365 18.73 2.68 -6.55
CA LEU A 365 18.65 2.85 -5.11
C LEU A 365 17.17 2.75 -4.67
N MET A 366 16.85 1.82 -3.78
CA MET A 366 15.49 1.65 -3.29
C MET A 366 15.39 2.09 -1.84
N TRP A 367 14.81 3.24 -1.63
CA TRP A 367 14.58 3.82 -0.31
C TRP A 367 13.43 3.12 0.41
N CYS A 368 13.35 3.30 1.71
CA CYS A 368 12.34 2.63 2.52
C CYS A 368 11.63 3.65 3.42
N ASP A 369 10.36 3.35 3.75
CA ASP A 369 9.71 4.00 4.87
C ASP A 369 10.22 3.44 6.21
N ASP A 370 9.70 3.98 7.30
CA ASP A 370 10.00 3.52 8.65
C ASP A 370 9.16 2.29 9.08
N ASN A 371 8.58 1.57 8.10
CA ASN A 371 7.62 0.47 8.21
C ASN A 371 6.22 0.89 8.68
N HIS A 372 6.00 2.17 8.94
CA HIS A 372 4.72 2.73 9.37
C HIS A 372 4.22 3.84 8.44
N GLY A 373 4.83 3.94 7.26
CA GLY A 373 4.39 4.80 6.17
C GLY A 373 5.12 6.13 6.06
N TYR A 374 6.06 6.47 6.94
CA TYR A 374 6.85 7.70 6.84
C TYR A 374 8.22 7.41 6.22
N ILE A 375 8.49 7.99 5.05
CA ILE A 375 9.72 7.73 4.27
C ILE A 375 10.91 8.32 5.01
N ARG A 376 11.95 7.50 5.22
CA ARG A 376 13.13 7.84 6.02
C ARG A 376 14.20 8.62 5.26
N HIS A 377 14.24 8.50 3.96
CA HIS A 377 15.23 9.17 3.11
C HIS A 377 14.59 9.53 1.77
N PHE A 378 14.76 10.79 1.39
CA PHE A 378 14.42 11.27 0.06
C PHE A 378 15.70 11.55 -0.72
N PRO A 379 15.76 11.20 -2.01
CA PRO A 379 16.98 11.36 -2.80
C PRO A 379 17.49 12.80 -2.84
N THR A 380 18.77 12.97 -2.57
CA THR A 380 19.51 14.22 -2.82
C THR A 380 19.54 14.51 -4.33
N THR A 381 19.94 15.71 -4.72
CA THR A 381 20.09 16.07 -6.14
C THR A 381 21.07 15.14 -6.87
N GLU A 382 22.12 14.70 -6.19
CA GLU A 382 23.09 13.76 -6.74
C GLU A 382 22.46 12.37 -6.95
N GLU A 383 21.76 11.86 -5.96
CA GLU A 383 21.07 10.57 -6.04
C GLU A 383 19.95 10.58 -7.10
N GLN A 384 19.27 11.71 -7.32
CA GLN A 384 18.26 11.86 -8.37
C GLN A 384 18.87 11.76 -9.78
N SER A 385 20.14 12.17 -9.96
CA SER A 385 20.81 12.17 -11.26
C SER A 385 21.36 10.80 -11.67
N ARG A 386 21.32 9.79 -10.81
CA ARG A 386 21.85 8.44 -11.06
C ARG A 386 21.15 7.75 -12.23
N LYS A 387 21.93 7.06 -13.06
CA LYS A 387 21.42 6.29 -14.22
C LYS A 387 20.50 5.14 -13.82
N GLY A 388 20.76 4.50 -12.69
CA GLY A 388 19.94 3.43 -12.14
C GLY A 388 18.60 3.94 -11.62
N GLY A 389 18.47 5.22 -11.34
CA GLY A 389 17.29 5.86 -10.78
C GLY A 389 17.00 5.45 -9.33
N ASN A 390 15.85 5.86 -8.85
CA ASN A 390 15.42 5.66 -7.47
C ASN A 390 14.10 4.90 -7.39
N GLY A 391 13.96 4.06 -6.36
CA GLY A 391 12.77 3.29 -6.04
C GLY A 391 12.33 3.47 -4.60
N ILE A 392 11.16 2.92 -4.27
CA ILE A 392 10.62 2.86 -2.91
C ILE A 392 10.13 1.46 -2.57
N TYR A 393 10.48 0.99 -1.40
CA TYR A 393 9.87 -0.12 -0.69
C TYR A 393 9.02 0.45 0.44
N TYR A 394 7.70 0.30 0.32
CA TYR A 394 6.70 0.97 1.16
C TYR A 394 5.78 -0.06 1.82
N HIS A 395 5.29 0.23 3.03
CA HIS A 395 4.50 -0.70 3.82
C HIS A 395 3.04 -0.24 3.98
N VAL A 396 2.11 -1.15 3.77
CA VAL A 396 0.70 -1.04 4.22
C VAL A 396 0.33 -2.16 5.18
N SER A 397 1.25 -3.08 5.40
CA SER A 397 1.26 -4.12 6.42
C SER A 397 2.68 -4.28 6.94
N TYR A 398 2.84 -4.56 8.22
CA TYR A 398 4.15 -4.75 8.82
C TYR A 398 4.12 -5.69 10.02
N TRP A 399 5.14 -6.50 10.09
CA TRP A 399 5.43 -7.37 11.21
C TRP A 399 6.65 -6.85 11.97
N GLY A 400 6.43 -6.10 13.05
CA GLY A 400 7.55 -5.54 13.79
C GLY A 400 7.17 -4.61 14.93
N ARG A 401 8.16 -3.85 15.40
CA ARG A 401 8.03 -2.89 16.52
C ARG A 401 7.58 -1.51 16.03
N PRO A 402 6.80 -0.73 16.82
CA PRO A 402 6.36 -1.00 18.19
C PRO A 402 5.30 -2.08 18.32
N HIS A 403 4.48 -2.30 17.28
CA HIS A 403 3.49 -3.38 17.18
C HIS A 403 3.23 -3.75 15.72
N ASP A 404 2.86 -4.99 15.47
CA ASP A 404 2.42 -5.48 14.17
C ASP A 404 1.11 -4.79 13.76
N TYR A 405 0.92 -4.52 12.45
CA TYR A 405 -0.37 -4.15 11.86
C TYR A 405 -0.51 -4.87 10.51
N LEU A 406 -1.41 -5.82 10.43
CA LEU A 406 -1.54 -6.72 9.30
C LEU A 406 -2.96 -7.30 9.14
N TRP A 407 -3.83 -7.08 10.14
CA TRP A 407 -5.09 -7.82 10.26
C TRP A 407 -6.25 -7.24 9.43
N LEU A 408 -6.44 -5.91 9.38
CA LEU A 408 -7.68 -5.30 8.84
C LEU A 408 -7.46 -4.26 7.73
N GLY A 409 -6.30 -4.15 7.13
CA GLY A 409 -6.06 -3.16 6.07
C GLY A 409 -6.34 -1.70 6.52
N THR A 410 -6.01 -1.38 7.76
CA THR A 410 -6.28 -0.09 8.41
C THR A 410 -5.26 1.01 8.08
N PHE A 411 -4.35 0.76 7.17
CA PHE A 411 -3.38 1.76 6.75
C PHE A 411 -4.09 2.92 6.02
N SER A 412 -3.78 4.15 6.44
CA SER A 412 -4.43 5.33 5.86
C SER A 412 -4.08 5.51 4.38
N PRO A 413 -5.05 5.52 3.47
CA PRO A 413 -4.80 5.79 2.07
C PRO A 413 -4.32 7.23 1.82
N TYR A 414 -4.65 8.14 2.71
CA TYR A 414 -4.21 9.53 2.66
C TYR A 414 -2.72 9.67 2.98
N LEU A 415 -2.22 8.91 3.97
CA LEU A 415 -0.78 8.87 4.26
C LEU A 415 0.00 8.22 3.12
N LEU A 416 -0.50 7.10 2.58
CA LEU A 416 0.07 6.45 1.41
C LEU A 416 0.21 7.45 0.25
N PHE A 417 -0.86 8.14 -0.09
CA PHE A 417 -0.87 9.13 -1.16
C PHE A 417 0.12 10.27 -0.90
N GLN A 418 0.08 10.88 0.28
CA GLN A 418 0.92 12.03 0.62
C GLN A 418 2.41 11.68 0.53
N GLN A 419 2.82 10.53 1.09
CA GLN A 419 4.22 10.10 1.10
C GLN A 419 4.71 9.67 -0.29
N LEU A 420 3.90 8.93 -1.03
CA LEU A 420 4.29 8.49 -2.37
C LEU A 420 4.28 9.63 -3.40
N LYS A 421 3.36 10.60 -3.27
CA LYS A 421 3.39 11.80 -4.10
C LYS A 421 4.69 12.59 -3.85
N LEU A 422 5.05 12.78 -2.60
CA LEU A 422 6.31 13.43 -2.22
C LEU A 422 7.52 12.63 -2.74
N ALA A 423 7.51 11.31 -2.62
CA ALA A 423 8.55 10.45 -3.17
C ALA A 423 8.70 10.62 -4.70
N TYR A 424 7.59 10.61 -5.41
CA TYR A 424 7.58 10.79 -6.86
C TYR A 424 8.15 12.15 -7.27
N ASP A 425 7.73 13.22 -6.58
CA ASP A 425 8.21 14.58 -6.83
C ASP A 425 9.70 14.75 -6.53
N ARG A 426 10.27 13.89 -5.66
CA ARG A 426 11.68 13.82 -5.33
C ARG A 426 12.48 12.82 -6.18
N GLY A 427 11.94 12.39 -7.32
CA GLY A 427 12.65 11.56 -8.30
C GLY A 427 12.63 10.05 -8.00
N ILE A 428 11.80 9.57 -7.08
CA ILE A 428 11.60 8.15 -6.85
C ILE A 428 10.59 7.61 -7.88
N GLN A 429 11.07 7.35 -9.11
CA GLN A 429 10.21 7.10 -10.26
C GLN A 429 10.56 5.79 -11.00
N LYS A 430 11.64 5.10 -10.60
CA LYS A 430 12.09 3.91 -11.32
C LYS A 430 11.36 2.65 -10.89
N MET A 431 11.17 2.46 -9.58
CA MET A 431 10.70 1.20 -9.02
C MET A 431 9.89 1.42 -7.74
N TRP A 432 8.68 0.87 -7.70
CA TRP A 432 7.81 0.93 -6.52
C TRP A 432 7.36 -0.47 -6.11
N ILE A 433 7.64 -0.86 -4.87
CA ILE A 433 7.20 -2.11 -4.26
C ILE A 433 6.40 -1.82 -3.00
N LEU A 434 5.22 -2.41 -2.91
CA LEU A 434 4.34 -2.34 -1.76
C LEU A 434 4.40 -3.64 -0.95
N ASN A 435 4.85 -3.56 0.31
CA ASN A 435 4.64 -4.63 1.25
C ASN A 435 3.15 -4.66 1.63
N VAL A 436 2.47 -5.70 1.17
CA VAL A 436 1.03 -5.87 1.39
C VAL A 436 0.71 -6.85 2.52
N GLY A 437 1.76 -7.44 3.11
CA GLY A 437 1.64 -8.56 4.03
C GLY A 437 1.07 -9.76 3.31
N ASP A 438 -0.23 -9.85 3.31
CA ASP A 438 -1.07 -10.64 2.41
C ASP A 438 -1.83 -9.70 1.45
N ILE A 439 -2.47 -10.22 0.40
CA ILE A 439 -3.31 -9.42 -0.49
C ILE A 439 -4.55 -8.93 0.25
N LYS A 440 -5.13 -9.80 1.09
CA LYS A 440 -6.29 -9.49 1.92
C LYS A 440 -5.82 -9.16 3.34
N PRO A 441 -6.32 -8.11 3.94
CA PRO A 441 -7.40 -7.21 3.50
C PRO A 441 -6.91 -5.85 2.93
N ALA A 442 -5.82 -5.82 2.18
CA ALA A 442 -5.19 -4.59 1.70
C ALA A 442 -5.67 -4.16 0.28
N GLU A 443 -6.82 -4.64 -0.16
CA GLU A 443 -7.30 -4.49 -1.55
C GLU A 443 -7.29 -3.04 -2.02
N TYR A 444 -7.87 -2.12 -1.25
CA TYR A 444 -7.94 -0.72 -1.66
C TYR A 444 -6.56 -0.03 -1.66
N GLN A 445 -5.72 -0.32 -0.66
CA GLN A 445 -4.37 0.23 -0.59
C GLN A 445 -3.51 -0.25 -1.77
N ILE A 446 -3.63 -1.52 -2.15
CA ILE A 446 -2.94 -2.09 -3.33
C ILE A 446 -3.38 -1.36 -4.61
N GLU A 447 -4.69 -1.17 -4.80
CA GLU A 447 -5.19 -0.49 -6.00
C GLU A 447 -4.73 0.97 -6.05
N LEU A 448 -4.87 1.72 -4.96
CA LEU A 448 -4.42 3.11 -4.90
C LEU A 448 -2.92 3.23 -5.21
N PHE A 449 -2.10 2.39 -4.61
CA PHE A 449 -0.65 2.37 -4.84
C PHE A 449 -0.31 2.11 -6.32
N LEU A 450 -0.92 1.09 -6.92
CA LEU A 450 -0.65 0.71 -8.30
C LEU A 450 -1.24 1.69 -9.30
N ASP A 451 -2.38 2.31 -9.01
CA ASP A 451 -2.95 3.38 -9.83
C ASP A 451 -2.10 4.66 -9.77
N MET A 452 -1.54 5.01 -8.60
CA MET A 452 -0.54 6.07 -8.49
C MET A 452 0.71 5.76 -9.32
N ALA A 453 1.25 4.56 -9.20
CA ALA A 453 2.43 4.14 -9.96
C ALA A 453 2.16 4.06 -11.47
N TRP A 454 0.92 3.83 -11.86
CA TRP A 454 0.50 3.84 -13.27
C TRP A 454 0.31 5.25 -13.81
N ASN A 455 -0.43 6.11 -13.10
CA ASN A 455 -0.69 7.48 -13.54
C ASN A 455 -0.81 8.43 -12.36
N ILE A 456 0.32 8.90 -11.88
CA ILE A 456 0.43 9.76 -10.70
C ILE A 456 -0.33 11.07 -10.88
N ASP A 457 -0.28 11.65 -12.07
CA ASP A 457 -0.93 12.93 -12.36
C ASP A 457 -2.45 12.83 -12.29
N GLN A 458 -3.02 11.75 -12.84
CA GLN A 458 -4.46 11.52 -12.81
C GLN A 458 -4.95 11.30 -11.38
N VAL A 459 -4.24 10.49 -10.59
CA VAL A 459 -4.62 10.22 -9.19
C VAL A 459 -4.46 11.49 -8.35
N THR A 460 -3.37 12.24 -8.54
CA THR A 460 -3.13 13.51 -7.84
C THR A 460 -4.22 14.53 -8.16
N LYS A 461 -4.59 14.67 -9.44
CA LYS A 461 -5.65 15.61 -9.84
C LYS A 461 -7.01 15.24 -9.27
N LYS A 462 -7.28 13.95 -9.10
CA LYS A 462 -8.55 13.43 -8.61
C LYS A 462 -8.67 13.53 -7.09
N GLY A 463 -7.56 13.31 -6.36
CA GLY A 463 -7.52 13.19 -4.91
C GLY A 463 -7.94 11.80 -4.41
N VAL A 464 -7.57 11.50 -3.17
CA VAL A 464 -7.79 10.19 -2.56
C VAL A 464 -9.28 9.93 -2.30
N SER A 465 -10.00 10.93 -1.79
CA SER A 465 -11.43 10.78 -1.50
C SER A 465 -12.23 10.43 -2.76
N ALA A 466 -11.98 11.11 -3.89
CA ALA A 466 -12.65 10.80 -5.15
C ALA A 466 -12.16 9.46 -5.77
N HIS A 467 -10.92 9.07 -5.51
CA HIS A 467 -10.42 7.75 -5.91
C HIS A 467 -11.14 6.64 -5.15
N LEU A 468 -11.26 6.77 -3.82
CA LEU A 468 -12.00 5.82 -2.96
C LEU A 468 -13.48 5.76 -3.35
N GLU A 469 -14.12 6.92 -3.61
CA GLU A 469 -15.51 6.95 -4.10
C GLU A 469 -15.67 6.16 -5.39
N SER A 470 -14.72 6.29 -6.32
CA SER A 470 -14.76 5.56 -7.59
C SER A 470 -14.58 4.05 -7.41
N PHE A 471 -13.70 3.64 -6.48
CA PHE A 471 -13.56 2.25 -6.07
C PHE A 471 -14.89 1.71 -5.51
N LEU A 472 -15.47 2.39 -4.52
CA LEU A 472 -16.71 1.96 -3.87
C LEU A 472 -17.90 1.91 -4.85
N LYS A 473 -18.00 2.89 -5.77
CA LYS A 473 -19.05 2.91 -6.82
C LYS A 473 -18.89 1.76 -7.81
N ARG A 474 -17.67 1.44 -8.20
CA ARG A 474 -17.41 0.31 -9.09
C ARG A 474 -17.82 -1.00 -8.46
N GLU A 475 -17.53 -1.20 -7.18
CA GLU A 475 -17.79 -2.46 -6.50
C GLU A 475 -19.26 -2.61 -6.05
N PHE A 476 -19.94 -1.52 -5.67
CA PHE A 476 -21.25 -1.58 -5.03
C PHE A 476 -22.35 -0.78 -5.74
N GLY A 477 -22.03 -0.10 -6.82
CA GLY A 477 -22.96 0.77 -7.55
C GLY A 477 -22.95 2.21 -7.05
N GLU A 478 -23.46 3.11 -7.89
CA GLU A 478 -23.34 4.57 -7.73
C GLU A 478 -23.90 5.08 -6.39
N SER A 479 -25.10 4.64 -6.01
CA SER A 479 -25.77 5.11 -4.78
C SER A 479 -25.09 4.62 -3.52
N ILE A 480 -24.79 3.31 -3.47
CA ILE A 480 -24.18 2.68 -2.31
C ILE A 480 -22.77 3.18 -2.13
N GLY A 481 -21.99 3.31 -3.22
CA GLY A 481 -20.63 3.82 -3.16
C GLY A 481 -20.53 5.24 -2.59
N LYS A 482 -21.46 6.13 -2.96
CA LYS A 482 -21.56 7.48 -2.36
C LYS A 482 -21.85 7.44 -0.86
N THR A 483 -22.76 6.57 -0.44
CA THR A 483 -23.13 6.42 0.98
C THR A 483 -21.98 5.85 1.81
N LEU A 484 -21.17 4.97 1.22
CA LEU A 484 -20.03 4.34 1.89
C LEU A 484 -18.82 5.27 2.05
N LEU A 485 -18.65 6.26 1.17
CA LEU A 485 -17.48 7.13 1.20
C LEU A 485 -17.22 7.78 2.58
N PRO A 486 -18.18 8.49 3.19
CA PRO A 486 -17.97 9.10 4.51
C PRO A 486 -17.70 8.05 5.60
N ILE A 487 -18.29 6.87 5.49
CA ILE A 487 -18.09 5.77 6.45
C ILE A 487 -16.65 5.24 6.36
N MET A 488 -16.15 4.99 5.16
CA MET A 488 -14.80 4.50 4.97
C MET A 488 -13.74 5.57 5.30
N ASN A 489 -14.01 6.84 4.99
CA ASN A 489 -13.15 7.94 5.41
C ASN A 489 -13.02 8.01 6.93
N GLU A 490 -14.12 7.90 7.65
CA GLU A 490 -14.13 7.89 9.11
C GLU A 490 -13.44 6.65 9.69
N HIS A 491 -13.67 5.47 9.10
CA HIS A 491 -12.95 4.25 9.46
C HIS A 491 -11.41 4.45 9.37
N TYR A 492 -10.93 5.00 8.26
CA TYR A 492 -9.50 5.27 8.08
C TYR A 492 -9.00 6.36 9.04
N ARG A 493 -9.80 7.39 9.33
CA ARG A 493 -9.46 8.45 10.29
C ARG A 493 -9.28 7.88 11.71
N LEU A 494 -10.23 7.10 12.18
CA LEU A 494 -10.17 6.50 13.52
C LEU A 494 -8.99 5.51 13.65
N ALA A 495 -8.72 4.74 12.58
CA ALA A 495 -7.57 3.84 12.52
C ALA A 495 -6.23 4.61 12.40
N TYR A 496 -6.22 5.79 11.76
CA TYR A 496 -5.07 6.67 11.69
C TYR A 496 -4.68 7.19 13.08
N ILE A 497 -5.65 7.62 13.89
CA ILE A 497 -5.42 8.05 15.28
C ILE A 497 -4.73 6.93 16.09
N ARG A 498 -5.25 5.71 16.00
CA ARG A 498 -4.64 4.52 16.58
C ARG A 498 -5.19 3.26 15.93
N LYS A 499 -4.29 2.43 15.41
CA LYS A 499 -4.68 1.17 14.78
C LYS A 499 -5.33 0.21 15.80
N PRO A 500 -6.26 -0.64 15.38
CA PRO A 500 -6.89 -1.63 16.26
C PRO A 500 -5.86 -2.51 16.99
N GLU A 501 -4.81 -2.92 16.30
CA GLU A 501 -3.73 -3.74 16.85
C GLU A 501 -2.88 -2.99 17.89
N PHE A 502 -2.88 -1.66 17.88
CA PHE A 502 -2.13 -0.82 18.83
C PHE A 502 -2.91 -0.52 20.10
N MET A 503 -4.11 -1.04 20.27
CA MET A 503 -4.98 -0.80 21.43
C MET A 503 -4.51 -1.53 22.69
N GLY A 504 -3.55 -2.44 22.58
CA GLY A 504 -2.96 -3.19 23.70
C GLY A 504 -1.55 -2.77 24.03
N ASN A 505 -0.78 -3.71 24.53
CA ASN A 505 0.64 -3.56 24.84
C ASN A 505 1.46 -3.50 23.55
N THR A 506 2.72 -3.08 23.66
CA THR A 506 3.65 -3.17 22.53
C THR A 506 4.05 -4.61 22.26
N ARG A 507 4.57 -4.88 21.06
CA ARG A 507 5.07 -6.21 20.68
C ARG A 507 6.14 -6.74 21.65
N VAL A 508 7.04 -5.88 22.14
CA VAL A 508 8.09 -6.29 23.09
C VAL A 508 7.46 -6.75 24.40
N GLU A 509 6.43 -6.06 24.88
CA GLU A 509 5.70 -6.41 26.08
C GLU A 509 4.91 -7.71 25.92
N GLU A 510 4.44 -8.03 24.73
CA GLU A 510 3.70 -9.26 24.46
C GLU A 510 4.58 -10.52 24.36
N TYR A 511 5.81 -10.39 23.85
CA TYR A 511 6.69 -11.53 23.61
C TYR A 511 7.59 -11.94 24.80
N HIS A 512 7.74 -11.10 25.81
CA HIS A 512 8.55 -11.44 26.97
C HIS A 512 7.68 -11.98 28.11
N ASN A 513 7.94 -13.20 28.53
CA ASN A 513 7.22 -13.95 29.58
C ASN A 513 7.51 -13.47 31.01
N SER A 514 7.65 -12.19 31.27
CA SER A 514 7.77 -11.66 32.63
C SER A 514 6.41 -11.24 33.16
N GLU A 515 6.22 -11.16 34.47
CA GLU A 515 5.01 -10.63 35.10
C GLU A 515 4.63 -9.24 34.56
N TYR A 516 5.62 -8.44 34.21
CA TYR A 516 5.46 -7.14 33.57
C TYR A 516 4.67 -7.20 32.24
N TYR A 517 4.83 -8.25 31.44
CA TYR A 517 4.18 -8.40 30.15
C TYR A 517 2.78 -9.00 30.20
N GLN A 518 2.32 -9.38 31.37
CA GLN A 518 0.98 -9.92 31.58
C GLN A 518 -0.07 -8.85 31.90
N THR A 519 0.35 -7.61 32.11
CA THR A 519 -0.52 -6.50 32.46
C THR A 519 -0.79 -5.64 31.23
N VAL A 520 -2.06 -5.51 30.87
CA VAL A 520 -2.47 -4.61 29.77
C VAL A 520 -2.40 -3.17 30.26
N LYS A 521 -1.69 -2.32 29.55
CA LYS A 521 -1.58 -0.88 29.85
C LYS A 521 -2.88 -0.16 29.50
N ASP A 522 -3.14 0.90 30.24
CA ASP A 522 -4.21 1.83 29.89
C ASP A 522 -3.86 2.64 28.65
N LEU A 523 -4.88 2.87 27.83
CA LEU A 523 -4.80 3.80 26.72
C LEU A 523 -4.58 5.23 27.28
N PRO A 524 -3.81 6.08 26.57
CA PRO A 524 -3.41 7.39 27.08
C PRO A 524 -4.52 8.46 26.96
N TRP A 525 -5.79 8.07 27.02
CA TRP A 525 -6.94 8.94 26.81
C TRP A 525 -7.81 9.06 28.05
N SER A 526 -8.55 10.18 28.15
CA SER A 526 -9.52 10.38 29.22
C SER A 526 -10.73 9.46 29.07
N SER A 527 -11.48 9.30 30.16
CA SER A 527 -12.73 8.52 30.14
C SER A 527 -13.76 9.05 29.14
N ALA A 528 -13.82 10.37 28.93
CA ALA A 528 -14.75 10.98 27.96
C ALA A 528 -14.34 10.62 26.54
N TYR A 529 -13.06 10.81 26.18
CA TYR A 529 -12.57 10.46 24.85
C TYR A 529 -12.71 8.97 24.54
N LEU A 530 -12.47 8.08 25.51
CA LEU A 530 -12.68 6.64 25.34
C LEU A 530 -14.12 6.28 25.03
N LYS A 531 -15.10 6.97 25.68
CA LYS A 531 -16.52 6.78 25.38
C LYS A 531 -16.86 7.28 23.99
N GLU A 532 -16.46 8.51 23.65
CA GLU A 532 -16.66 9.10 22.34
C GLU A 532 -16.11 8.18 21.23
N ARG A 533 -14.90 7.64 21.38
CA ARG A 533 -14.31 6.70 20.42
C ARG A 533 -15.11 5.41 20.27
N VAL A 534 -15.70 4.88 21.34
CA VAL A 534 -16.59 3.71 21.25
C VAL A 534 -17.87 4.07 20.52
N ASP A 535 -18.42 5.27 20.77
CA ASP A 535 -19.65 5.73 20.13
C ASP A 535 -19.45 5.96 18.63
N ASP A 536 -18.32 6.55 18.22
CA ASP A 536 -17.93 6.72 16.81
C ASP A 536 -17.85 5.35 16.09
N TYR A 537 -17.16 4.38 16.68
CA TYR A 537 -17.07 3.05 16.10
C TYR A 537 -18.41 2.29 16.05
N ASN A 538 -19.26 2.46 17.07
CA ASN A 538 -20.61 1.89 17.06
C ASN A 538 -21.43 2.50 15.92
N GLU A 539 -21.39 3.82 15.76
CA GLU A 539 -22.10 4.52 14.66
C GLU A 539 -21.66 4.00 13.29
N LEU A 540 -20.35 3.80 13.08
CA LEU A 540 -19.84 3.20 11.84
C LEU A 540 -20.36 1.79 11.62
N SER A 541 -20.28 0.93 12.65
CA SER A 541 -20.74 -0.45 12.60
C SER A 541 -22.22 -0.54 12.27
N ASP A 542 -23.04 0.30 12.90
CA ASP A 542 -24.49 0.35 12.67
C ASP A 542 -24.82 0.79 11.24
N LYS A 543 -24.17 1.85 10.73
CA LYS A 543 -24.32 2.30 9.35
C LYS A 543 -23.95 1.20 8.35
N VAL A 544 -22.84 0.51 8.57
CA VAL A 544 -22.40 -0.62 7.74
C VAL A 544 -23.41 -1.77 7.79
N GLN A 545 -23.97 -2.07 8.97
CA GLN A 545 -24.97 -3.14 9.12
C GLN A 545 -26.27 -2.80 8.38
N ILE A 546 -26.73 -1.56 8.45
CA ILE A 546 -27.90 -1.08 7.70
C ILE A 546 -27.68 -1.23 6.19
N ILE A 547 -26.55 -0.76 5.67
CA ILE A 547 -26.21 -0.87 4.24
C ILE A 547 -26.11 -2.36 3.84
N TYR A 548 -25.44 -3.20 4.64
CA TYR A 548 -25.31 -4.63 4.37
C TYR A 548 -26.68 -5.34 4.20
N SER A 549 -27.69 -4.91 4.96
CA SER A 549 -29.05 -5.46 4.82
C SER A 549 -29.66 -5.17 3.44
N GLN A 550 -29.25 -4.07 2.79
CA GLN A 550 -29.75 -3.60 1.51
C GLN A 550 -28.90 -4.09 0.32
N ILE A 551 -27.71 -4.64 0.56
CA ILE A 551 -26.81 -5.13 -0.49
C ILE A 551 -27.44 -6.31 -1.23
N PRO A 552 -27.48 -6.32 -2.57
CA PRO A 552 -27.91 -7.47 -3.35
C PRO A 552 -27.13 -8.74 -3.02
N ARG A 553 -27.79 -9.89 -3.08
CA ARG A 553 -27.19 -11.18 -2.67
C ARG A 553 -25.84 -11.45 -3.36
N ASN A 554 -25.75 -11.15 -4.66
CA ASN A 554 -24.54 -11.36 -5.47
C ASN A 554 -23.40 -10.40 -5.15
N ARG A 555 -23.58 -9.40 -4.29
CA ARG A 555 -22.59 -8.44 -3.82
C ARG A 555 -22.27 -8.58 -2.32
N LYS A 556 -23.00 -9.45 -1.61
CA LYS A 556 -22.86 -9.59 -0.14
C LYS A 556 -21.47 -10.06 0.27
N ASP A 557 -20.91 -11.00 -0.47
CA ASP A 557 -19.58 -11.54 -0.17
C ASP A 557 -18.50 -10.49 -0.36
N ALA A 558 -18.56 -9.74 -1.46
CA ALA A 558 -17.65 -8.59 -1.70
C ALA A 558 -17.80 -7.53 -0.61
N PHE A 559 -19.03 -7.16 -0.26
CA PHE A 559 -19.27 -6.14 0.76
C PHE A 559 -18.79 -6.59 2.14
N PHE A 560 -18.98 -7.84 2.49
CA PHE A 560 -18.49 -8.38 3.76
C PHE A 560 -16.97 -8.26 3.84
N GLN A 561 -16.26 -8.66 2.81
CA GLN A 561 -14.79 -8.64 2.75
C GLN A 561 -14.22 -7.24 2.74
N LEU A 562 -14.75 -6.37 1.88
CA LEU A 562 -14.15 -5.05 1.61
C LEU A 562 -14.60 -3.96 2.59
N VAL A 563 -15.75 -4.13 3.26
CA VAL A 563 -16.35 -3.09 4.12
C VAL A 563 -16.68 -3.61 5.50
N LYS A 564 -17.53 -4.66 5.57
CA LYS A 564 -18.12 -5.07 6.84
C LYS A 564 -17.09 -5.65 7.80
N TYR A 565 -16.29 -6.60 7.36
CA TYR A 565 -15.27 -7.25 8.19
C TYR A 565 -14.23 -6.25 8.74
N PRO A 566 -13.58 -5.40 7.93
CA PRO A 566 -12.63 -4.44 8.46
C PRO A 566 -13.23 -3.41 9.40
N VAL A 567 -14.43 -2.87 9.11
CA VAL A 567 -15.07 -1.88 9.98
C VAL A 567 -15.53 -2.51 11.29
N GLN A 568 -16.24 -3.64 11.23
CA GLN A 568 -16.76 -4.30 12.45
C GLN A 568 -15.63 -4.95 13.26
N GLY A 569 -14.61 -5.51 12.63
CA GLY A 569 -13.42 -6.00 13.30
C GLY A 569 -12.71 -4.91 14.11
N ALA A 570 -12.51 -3.73 13.50
CA ALA A 570 -11.95 -2.57 14.18
C ALA A 570 -12.84 -2.07 15.33
N THR A 571 -14.15 -2.04 15.12
CA THR A 571 -15.14 -1.68 16.15
C THR A 571 -15.02 -2.58 17.36
N GLU A 572 -15.09 -3.89 17.14
CA GLU A 572 -15.09 -4.86 18.25
C GLU A 572 -13.73 -4.91 18.96
N MET A 573 -12.61 -4.69 18.26
CA MET A 573 -11.30 -4.59 18.89
C MET A 573 -11.20 -3.35 19.81
N ASN A 574 -11.68 -2.19 19.36
CA ASN A 574 -11.73 -0.99 20.19
C ASN A 574 -12.63 -1.20 21.40
N LYS A 575 -13.83 -1.75 21.23
CA LYS A 575 -14.75 -2.08 22.32
C LYS A 575 -14.11 -3.04 23.33
N LYS A 576 -13.49 -4.12 22.85
CA LYS A 576 -12.80 -5.10 23.67
C LYS A 576 -11.79 -4.42 24.61
N MET A 577 -10.91 -3.61 24.06
CA MET A 577 -9.83 -3.00 24.82
C MET A 577 -10.30 -1.86 25.73
N ILE A 578 -11.20 -1.00 25.24
CA ILE A 578 -11.74 0.12 26.02
C ILE A 578 -12.65 -0.37 27.16
N TYR A 579 -13.51 -1.34 26.89
CA TYR A 579 -14.38 -1.91 27.94
C TYR A 579 -13.54 -2.64 29.00
N ALA A 580 -12.47 -3.33 28.60
CA ALA A 580 -11.53 -3.91 29.55
C ALA A 580 -10.87 -2.84 30.44
N GLN A 581 -10.50 -1.68 29.87
CA GLN A 581 -9.96 -0.57 30.65
C GLN A 581 -10.98 -0.04 31.64
N PHE A 582 -12.24 0.20 31.26
CA PHE A 582 -13.29 0.59 32.20
C PHE A 582 -13.53 -0.47 33.28
N ALA A 583 -13.47 -1.75 32.91
CA ALA A 583 -13.67 -2.84 33.87
C ALA A 583 -12.52 -2.93 34.89
N ARG A 584 -11.26 -2.75 34.46
CA ARG A 584 -10.09 -2.70 35.37
C ARG A 584 -10.24 -1.64 36.46
N HIS A 585 -10.84 -0.50 36.09
CA HIS A 585 -11.09 0.62 37.01
C HIS A 585 -12.45 0.53 37.73
N GLY A 586 -13.12 -0.64 37.69
CA GLY A 586 -14.40 -0.87 38.38
C GLY A 586 -15.59 -0.06 37.83
N LYS A 587 -15.47 0.51 36.61
CA LYS A 587 -16.50 1.35 35.99
C LYS A 587 -17.46 0.57 35.07
N MET A 588 -17.16 -0.70 34.80
CA MET A 588 -17.93 -1.55 33.88
C MET A 588 -17.73 -3.03 34.24
N ASN A 589 -18.66 -3.89 33.77
CA ASN A 589 -18.50 -5.34 33.84
C ASN A 589 -17.59 -5.83 32.68
N TRP A 590 -16.76 -6.82 32.95
CA TRP A 590 -15.88 -7.48 31.98
C TRP A 590 -16.65 -8.18 30.85
N ASP A 591 -17.88 -8.57 31.05
CA ASP A 591 -18.71 -9.28 30.07
C ASP A 591 -18.84 -8.54 28.74
N LYS A 592 -18.79 -7.19 28.77
CA LYS A 592 -18.83 -6.38 27.54
C LYS A 592 -17.54 -6.51 26.71
N SER A 593 -16.40 -6.59 27.37
CA SER A 593 -15.10 -6.85 26.71
C SER A 593 -15.06 -8.27 26.12
N ASP A 594 -15.54 -9.25 26.88
CA ASP A 594 -15.60 -10.65 26.42
C ASP A 594 -16.55 -10.81 25.23
N ALA A 595 -17.71 -10.14 25.24
CA ALA A 595 -18.66 -10.17 24.12
C ALA A 595 -18.07 -9.57 22.83
N ALA A 596 -17.28 -8.51 22.96
CA ALA A 596 -16.58 -7.93 21.82
C ALA A 596 -15.51 -8.89 21.24
N TYR A 597 -14.79 -9.61 22.09
CA TYR A 597 -13.90 -10.67 21.64
C TYR A 597 -14.66 -11.78 20.90
N ASP A 598 -15.77 -12.28 21.46
CA ASP A 598 -16.58 -13.33 20.86
C ASP A 598 -17.16 -12.88 19.49
N SER A 599 -17.44 -11.58 19.34
CA SER A 599 -17.83 -10.98 18.05
C SER A 599 -16.69 -11.04 17.01
N ILE A 600 -15.45 -10.76 17.39
CA ILE A 600 -14.29 -10.89 16.49
C ILE A 600 -14.15 -12.34 16.02
N VAL A 601 -14.25 -13.30 16.93
CA VAL A 601 -14.20 -14.74 16.59
C VAL A 601 -15.30 -15.08 15.59
N THR A 602 -16.52 -14.64 15.84
CA THR A 602 -17.68 -14.90 14.97
C THR A 602 -17.49 -14.28 13.58
N LEU A 603 -17.07 -13.03 13.48
CA LEU A 603 -16.79 -12.36 12.21
C LEU A 603 -15.72 -13.13 11.40
N THR A 604 -14.67 -13.60 12.07
CA THR A 604 -13.61 -14.39 11.43
C THR A 604 -14.10 -15.75 10.96
N GLN A 605 -14.95 -16.41 11.74
CA GLN A 605 -15.60 -17.65 11.32
C GLN A 605 -16.49 -17.45 10.09
N ILE A 606 -17.28 -16.37 10.06
CA ILE A 606 -18.08 -16.02 8.89
C ILE A 606 -17.20 -15.84 7.66
N TYR A 607 -16.06 -15.20 7.81
CA TYR A 607 -15.12 -14.99 6.72
C TYR A 607 -14.59 -16.33 6.16
N ASN A 608 -14.20 -17.23 7.03
CA ASN A 608 -13.49 -18.46 6.68
C ASN A 608 -14.41 -19.62 6.32
N THR A 609 -15.49 -19.87 7.08
CA THR A 609 -16.16 -21.18 7.11
C THR A 609 -17.37 -21.33 6.19
N GLY A 610 -17.60 -20.39 5.31
CA GLY A 610 -18.48 -20.80 4.25
C GLY A 610 -19.82 -20.11 4.13
N ILE A 611 -20.07 -19.06 4.88
CA ILE A 611 -21.12 -18.12 4.49
C ILE A 611 -20.67 -17.37 3.25
N LEU A 612 -19.36 -17.09 3.16
CA LEU A 612 -18.77 -16.46 2.01
C LEU A 612 -18.29 -17.51 0.99
N ASN A 613 -18.89 -17.44 -0.19
CA ASN A 613 -18.44 -18.17 -1.39
C ASN A 613 -18.05 -19.64 -1.12
N ASN A 614 -18.90 -20.34 -0.34
CA ASN A 614 -18.74 -21.76 -0.01
C ASN A 614 -17.38 -22.14 0.57
N GLY A 615 -16.79 -21.30 1.41
CA GLY A 615 -15.50 -21.56 2.06
C GLY A 615 -14.29 -21.31 1.17
N LYS A 616 -14.42 -20.59 0.10
CA LYS A 616 -13.29 -20.18 -0.78
C LYS A 616 -12.14 -19.57 0.01
N TRP A 617 -12.44 -18.81 1.06
CA TRP A 617 -11.48 -18.08 1.87
C TRP A 617 -11.13 -18.77 3.20
N ASN A 618 -11.45 -20.06 3.36
CA ASN A 618 -11.12 -20.76 4.58
C ASN A 618 -9.59 -20.74 4.83
N TYR A 619 -9.20 -20.44 6.07
CA TYR A 619 -7.82 -20.18 6.52
C TYR A 619 -7.20 -18.87 6.07
N MET A 620 -7.93 -17.99 5.37
CA MET A 620 -7.38 -16.69 4.94
C MET A 620 -7.31 -15.68 6.09
N MET A 621 -8.30 -15.68 6.99
CA MET A 621 -8.33 -14.78 8.14
C MET A 621 -8.14 -15.55 9.44
N ASP A 622 -7.59 -14.87 10.44
CA ASP A 622 -7.44 -15.38 11.78
C ASP A 622 -7.99 -14.37 12.78
N PHE A 623 -8.65 -14.83 13.83
CA PHE A 623 -9.06 -13.96 14.93
C PHE A 623 -7.92 -13.64 15.90
N LYS A 624 -6.81 -14.34 15.76
CA LYS A 624 -5.57 -14.14 16.52
C LYS A 624 -4.34 -14.20 15.59
N PRO A 625 -4.21 -13.26 14.66
CA PRO A 625 -3.07 -13.23 13.75
C PRO A 625 -1.75 -13.37 14.51
N ARG A 626 -0.90 -14.30 14.06
CA ARG A 626 0.43 -14.58 14.64
C ARG A 626 0.44 -14.91 16.14
N ASN A 627 -0.69 -15.30 16.71
CA ASN A 627 -0.83 -15.57 18.14
C ASN A 627 -0.48 -14.37 19.07
N LEU A 628 -0.64 -13.15 18.59
CA LEU A 628 -0.38 -11.95 19.37
C LEU A 628 -1.38 -11.78 20.50
N SER A 629 -0.88 -11.43 21.69
CA SER A 629 -1.71 -11.35 22.92
C SER A 629 -2.77 -10.27 22.86
N VAL A 630 -2.59 -9.22 22.06
CA VAL A 630 -3.60 -8.18 21.82
C VAL A 630 -4.91 -8.74 21.29
N PHE A 631 -4.89 -9.88 20.60
CA PHE A 631 -6.05 -10.54 20.06
C PHE A 631 -6.76 -11.48 21.06
N ASP A 632 -6.13 -11.84 22.17
CA ASP A 632 -6.74 -12.66 23.22
C ASP A 632 -7.86 -11.94 23.97
N LYS A 633 -8.62 -12.67 24.76
CA LYS A 633 -9.46 -12.09 25.81
C LYS A 633 -8.56 -11.31 26.78
N VAL A 634 -8.98 -10.10 27.13
CA VAL A 634 -8.16 -9.27 28.01
C VAL A 634 -8.12 -9.89 29.38
N LYS A 635 -6.91 -10.01 29.95
CA LYS A 635 -6.73 -10.55 31.30
C LYS A 635 -7.45 -9.69 32.33
N ARG A 636 -8.25 -10.33 33.18
CA ARG A 636 -9.01 -9.66 34.23
C ARG A 636 -8.08 -9.27 35.37
N VAL A 637 -7.82 -8.00 35.50
CA VAL A 637 -7.06 -7.39 36.60
C VAL A 637 -7.80 -6.17 37.11
N SER A 638 -7.56 -5.76 38.35
CA SER A 638 -8.08 -4.51 38.90
C SER A 638 -6.92 -3.58 39.20
N VAL A 639 -7.13 -2.30 38.98
CA VAL A 639 -6.16 -1.26 39.22
C VAL A 639 -6.77 -0.22 40.18
N THR A 640 -5.93 0.37 41.05
CA THR A 640 -6.34 1.38 42.00
C THR A 640 -6.09 2.79 41.53
N GLU A 641 -5.15 2.96 40.59
CA GLU A 641 -4.83 4.25 40.01
C GLU A 641 -6.03 4.81 39.24
N PRO A 642 -6.30 6.11 39.33
CA PRO A 642 -7.42 6.69 38.57
C PRO A 642 -7.13 6.66 37.07
N MET A 643 -8.19 6.54 36.27
CA MET A 643 -8.09 6.76 34.82
C MET A 643 -7.58 8.17 34.55
N LYS A 644 -6.89 8.34 33.42
CA LYS A 644 -6.38 9.65 32.98
C LYS A 644 -7.49 10.68 33.01
N ALA A 645 -7.25 11.78 33.71
CA ALA A 645 -8.15 12.91 33.76
C ALA A 645 -8.15 13.67 32.43
N GLU A 646 -9.20 14.42 32.21
CA GLU A 646 -9.21 15.40 31.12
C GLU A 646 -8.22 16.52 31.43
N GLN A 647 -7.62 17.06 30.37
CA GLN A 647 -6.74 18.20 30.51
C GLN A 647 -7.58 19.42 30.96
N SER A 648 -7.33 19.90 32.16
CA SER A 648 -7.91 21.13 32.67
C SER A 648 -7.07 22.32 32.22
N ASN A 649 -7.67 23.51 32.20
CA ASN A 649 -7.00 24.79 31.86
C ASN A 649 -6.67 24.95 30.37
N ILE A 650 -7.39 24.32 29.46
CA ILE A 650 -7.28 24.58 28.00
C ILE A 650 -7.81 26.00 27.74
N ILE A 651 -6.98 26.83 27.14
CA ILE A 651 -7.30 28.19 26.68
C ILE A 651 -7.87 28.11 25.27
N GLY A 652 -7.30 27.24 24.42
CA GLY A 652 -7.78 27.04 23.07
C GLY A 652 -7.16 25.78 22.46
N LYS A 653 -7.91 25.20 21.52
CA LYS A 653 -7.48 24.06 20.71
C LYS A 653 -7.88 24.34 19.26
N TRP A 654 -6.94 24.15 18.33
CA TRP A 654 -7.14 24.33 16.89
C TRP A 654 -6.57 23.15 16.12
N ASN A 655 -7.24 22.79 15.06
CA ASN A 655 -6.59 22.06 13.98
C ASN A 655 -5.73 23.03 13.17
N ALA A 656 -4.64 22.58 12.60
CA ALA A 656 -3.70 23.48 11.95
C ALA A 656 -4.31 24.27 10.76
N SER A 657 -5.28 23.69 10.06
CA SER A 657 -6.01 24.39 8.97
C SER A 657 -6.99 25.47 9.45
N GLU A 658 -7.25 25.55 10.75
CA GLU A 658 -8.12 26.57 11.39
C GLU A 658 -7.35 27.81 11.86
N CYS A 659 -6.10 27.96 11.42
CA CYS A 659 -5.28 29.14 11.69
C CYS A 659 -5.97 30.44 11.21
N SER A 660 -5.73 31.54 11.93
CA SER A 660 -6.32 32.85 11.62
C SER A 660 -5.80 33.44 10.31
N SER A 661 -4.54 33.16 9.98
CA SER A 661 -3.87 33.59 8.75
C SER A 661 -2.60 32.80 8.50
N GLY A 662 -2.03 32.89 7.30
CA GLY A 662 -0.76 32.30 6.96
C GLY A 662 -0.77 31.57 5.62
N SER A 663 0.31 30.83 5.35
CA SER A 663 0.48 30.10 4.09
C SER A 663 0.74 28.61 4.37
N PHE A 664 -0.16 27.77 3.91
CA PHE A 664 -0.07 26.32 4.09
C PHE A 664 -0.67 25.54 2.90
N ILE A 665 -0.37 24.26 2.84
CA ILE A 665 -0.94 23.30 1.91
C ILE A 665 -1.74 22.28 2.72
N PRO A 666 -3.08 22.16 2.54
CA PRO A 666 -3.86 21.16 3.24
C PRO A 666 -3.37 19.72 2.92
N CYS A 667 -3.32 18.87 3.93
CA CYS A 667 -3.04 17.47 3.79
C CYS A 667 -4.35 16.68 3.86
N GLU A 668 -4.93 16.35 2.72
CA GLU A 668 -6.24 15.68 2.62
C GLU A 668 -6.29 14.45 3.56
N GLY A 669 -7.29 14.42 4.45
CA GLY A 669 -7.57 13.28 5.32
C GLY A 669 -6.49 12.92 6.36
N LEU A 670 -5.46 13.76 6.55
CA LEU A 670 -4.40 13.53 7.53
C LEU A 670 -4.58 14.37 8.78
N GLY A 671 -4.06 13.85 9.88
CA GLY A 671 -4.26 14.40 11.23
C GLY A 671 -5.46 13.77 11.93
N TYR A 672 -5.61 14.06 13.22
CA TYR A 672 -6.66 13.48 14.05
C TYR A 672 -8.07 13.83 13.59
N GLU A 673 -8.23 15.05 13.05
CA GLU A 673 -9.48 15.55 12.49
C GLU A 673 -9.46 15.63 10.94
N GLY A 674 -8.44 15.04 10.31
CA GLY A 674 -8.27 15.13 8.86
C GLY A 674 -7.92 16.53 8.36
N LYS A 675 -7.39 17.40 9.23
CA LYS A 675 -7.15 18.83 8.99
C LYS A 675 -5.69 19.27 9.17
N ALA A 676 -4.76 18.33 9.08
CA ALA A 676 -3.33 18.64 9.10
C ALA A 676 -2.90 19.46 7.88
N VAL A 677 -1.85 20.25 8.04
CA VAL A 677 -1.31 21.07 6.97
C VAL A 677 0.20 20.94 6.84
N ASN A 678 0.71 21.02 5.63
CA ASN A 678 2.12 21.26 5.37
C ASN A 678 2.37 22.79 5.38
N ILE A 679 3.27 23.24 6.25
CA ILE A 679 3.76 24.61 6.25
C ILE A 679 5.00 24.65 5.36
N PRO A 680 4.96 25.30 4.18
CA PRO A 680 6.12 25.32 3.29
C PRO A 680 7.32 26.01 3.94
N LYS A 681 8.53 25.58 3.59
CA LYS A 681 9.78 26.17 4.08
C LYS A 681 9.78 27.69 4.03
N GLY A 682 10.07 28.33 5.17
CA GLY A 682 10.11 29.78 5.32
C GLY A 682 8.75 30.47 5.44
N LYS A 683 7.64 29.70 5.42
CA LYS A 683 6.28 30.22 5.63
C LYS A 683 5.82 29.99 7.04
N GLU A 684 4.79 30.75 7.45
CA GLU A 684 4.18 30.69 8.78
C GLU A 684 2.66 30.60 8.69
N ILE A 685 2.08 30.13 9.78
CA ILE A 685 0.64 30.20 10.09
C ILE A 685 0.44 30.81 11.47
N ASN A 686 -0.65 31.53 11.65
CA ASN A 686 -0.92 32.32 12.84
C ASN A 686 -2.23 31.89 13.52
N PHE A 687 -2.23 31.88 14.84
CA PHE A 687 -3.40 31.63 15.68
C PHE A 687 -3.64 32.83 16.59
N ASP A 688 -4.76 33.51 16.39
CA ASP A 688 -5.18 34.64 17.22
C ASP A 688 -6.11 34.15 18.32
N PHE A 689 -5.87 34.59 19.56
CA PHE A 689 -6.71 34.23 20.71
C PHE A 689 -6.89 35.42 21.67
N PRO A 690 -7.99 35.43 22.45
CA PRO A 690 -8.29 36.56 23.33
C PRO A 690 -7.33 36.65 24.50
N LYS A 691 -7.38 37.76 25.22
CA LYS A 691 -6.63 38.03 26.46
C LYS A 691 -6.68 36.84 27.40
N VAL A 692 -5.53 36.56 28.02
CA VAL A 692 -5.35 35.54 29.02
C VAL A 692 -4.79 36.19 30.28
N ASP A 693 -5.38 35.92 31.43
CA ASP A 693 -4.97 36.46 32.73
C ASP A 693 -4.00 35.49 33.43
N LEU A 694 -2.86 35.28 32.78
CA LEU A 694 -1.78 34.39 33.25
C LEU A 694 -0.43 35.00 32.92
N ASP A 695 0.61 34.60 33.68
CA ASP A 695 1.99 35.03 33.42
C ASP A 695 2.71 34.15 32.41
N SER A 696 2.21 32.93 32.16
CA SER A 696 2.76 31.98 31.17
C SER A 696 1.69 31.02 30.65
N ILE A 697 1.91 30.56 29.45
CA ILE A 697 1.09 29.52 28.79
C ILE A 697 1.94 28.38 28.30
N SER A 698 1.35 27.19 28.31
CA SER A 698 1.90 26.00 27.63
C SER A 698 1.36 25.96 26.21
N VAL A 699 2.26 25.90 25.23
CA VAL A 699 1.98 25.67 23.83
C VAL A 699 2.31 24.23 23.50
N GLU A 700 1.33 23.44 23.16
CA GLU A 700 1.48 22.03 22.77
C GLU A 700 1.21 21.91 21.27
N LEU A 701 2.18 21.35 20.54
CA LEU A 701 2.11 21.18 19.09
C LEU A 701 2.18 19.71 18.76
N TYR A 702 1.29 19.31 17.88
CA TYR A 702 1.19 17.96 17.36
C TYR A 702 1.46 17.98 15.85
N PHE A 703 2.46 17.21 15.45
CA PHE A 703 2.89 17.10 14.05
C PHE A 703 2.67 15.68 13.53
N LEU A 704 2.58 15.51 12.24
CA LEU A 704 2.74 14.17 11.65
C LEU A 704 4.17 13.69 11.97
N PRO A 705 4.37 12.43 12.42
CA PRO A 705 5.68 11.94 12.83
C PRO A 705 6.57 11.60 11.60
N SER A 706 6.67 12.56 10.67
CA SER A 706 7.46 12.44 9.44
C SER A 706 8.97 12.51 9.70
N HIS A 707 9.74 12.07 8.73
CA HIS A 707 11.19 12.24 8.71
C HIS A 707 11.57 13.45 7.84
N PRO A 708 12.80 14.01 8.02
CA PRO A 708 13.28 15.12 7.21
C PRO A 708 13.24 14.82 5.71
N VAL A 709 12.75 15.78 4.94
CA VAL A 709 12.72 15.71 3.47
C VAL A 709 14.08 16.09 2.89
N GLU A 710 14.75 17.07 3.53
CA GLU A 710 16.09 17.51 3.20
C GLU A 710 16.91 17.65 4.49
N GLY A 711 18.17 17.28 4.43
CA GLY A 711 19.07 17.36 5.58
C GLY A 711 18.68 16.40 6.72
N GLU A 712 18.94 16.82 7.96
CA GLU A 712 18.80 15.97 9.15
C GLU A 712 17.67 16.41 10.09
N HIS A 713 17.01 17.55 9.83
CA HIS A 713 16.11 18.17 10.76
C HIS A 713 14.76 18.57 10.16
N LEU A 714 13.75 18.61 11.05
CA LEU A 714 12.44 19.22 10.82
C LEU A 714 12.26 20.35 11.83
N ARG A 715 12.76 21.54 11.50
CA ARG A 715 12.86 22.68 12.39
C ARG A 715 11.75 23.69 12.15
N PHE A 716 11.32 24.30 13.25
CA PHE A 716 10.37 25.40 13.24
C PHE A 716 10.70 26.40 14.35
N THR A 717 10.07 27.57 14.29
CA THR A 717 10.08 28.57 15.35
C THR A 717 8.67 28.91 15.78
N ILE A 718 8.52 29.36 17.01
CA ILE A 718 7.27 29.94 17.53
C ILE A 718 7.55 31.38 17.87
N THR A 719 6.61 32.27 17.50
CA THR A 719 6.61 33.67 17.91
C THR A 719 5.31 33.97 18.64
N LEU A 720 5.39 34.40 19.89
CA LEU A 720 4.22 34.87 20.66
C LEU A 720 4.36 36.38 20.82
N ASP A 721 3.39 37.15 20.32
CA ASP A 721 3.31 38.62 20.40
C ASP A 721 4.61 39.32 20.00
N GLY A 722 5.27 38.81 18.94
CA GLY A 722 6.53 39.35 18.43
C GLY A 722 7.81 38.83 19.13
N VAL A 723 7.70 38.00 20.17
CA VAL A 723 8.84 37.38 20.84
C VAL A 723 9.02 35.95 20.33
N SER A 724 10.12 35.73 19.60
CA SER A 724 10.42 34.45 18.98
C SER A 724 11.19 33.52 19.93
N THR A 725 10.88 32.22 19.86
CA THR A 725 11.69 31.16 20.49
C THR A 725 12.99 30.94 19.74
N SER A 726 13.93 30.23 20.38
CA SER A 726 14.99 29.55 19.66
C SER A 726 14.43 28.48 18.71
N LEU A 727 15.29 28.02 17.81
CA LEU A 727 14.98 26.97 16.85
C LEU A 727 14.59 25.67 17.59
N ILE A 728 13.47 25.08 17.18
CA ILE A 728 12.92 23.85 17.74
C ILE A 728 12.87 22.82 16.63
N HIS A 729 13.10 21.57 16.95
CA HIS A 729 12.97 20.45 16.01
C HIS A 729 12.09 19.34 16.59
N TYR A 730 11.46 18.56 15.70
CA TYR A 730 10.55 17.49 16.11
C TYR A 730 10.84 16.14 15.46
N GLU A 731 11.87 16.07 14.60
CA GLU A 731 12.28 14.77 14.06
C GLU A 731 12.70 13.82 15.18
N THR A 732 12.53 12.54 14.92
CA THR A 732 12.96 11.50 15.85
C THR A 732 13.95 10.56 15.17
N LYS A 733 14.92 10.08 15.93
CA LYS A 733 15.78 8.99 15.45
C LYS A 733 14.94 7.75 15.24
N GLY A 734 14.97 7.20 14.04
CA GLY A 734 14.24 5.98 13.69
C GLY A 734 14.55 4.84 14.68
N TYR A 735 13.51 4.14 15.10
CA TYR A 735 13.53 3.05 16.07
C TYR A 735 13.91 3.46 17.52
N SER A 736 14.00 4.76 17.82
CA SER A 736 14.13 5.29 19.21
C SER A 736 12.83 5.10 20.00
N GLU A 737 12.89 5.27 21.33
CA GLU A 737 11.68 5.19 22.16
C GLU A 737 10.68 6.31 21.82
N GLU A 738 11.16 7.54 21.54
CA GLU A 738 10.29 8.62 21.12
C GLU A 738 9.61 8.32 19.77
N TRP A 739 10.34 7.75 18.80
CA TRP A 739 9.76 7.30 17.54
C TRP A 739 8.66 6.27 17.78
N LYS A 740 8.87 5.28 18.64
CA LYS A 740 7.85 4.27 18.96
C LYS A 740 6.58 4.88 19.53
N GLU A 741 6.71 5.81 20.49
CA GLU A 741 5.56 6.52 21.05
C GLU A 741 4.84 7.36 19.98
N ASN A 742 5.59 8.01 19.10
CA ASN A 742 5.02 8.77 17.99
C ASN A 742 4.25 7.88 16.99
N ILE A 743 4.76 6.69 16.70
CA ILE A 743 4.05 5.71 15.85
C ILE A 743 2.75 5.22 16.53
N LEU A 744 2.80 4.89 17.80
CA LEU A 744 1.62 4.39 18.54
C LEU A 744 0.46 5.40 18.57
N ARG A 745 0.77 6.69 18.69
CA ARG A 745 -0.22 7.78 18.69
C ARG A 745 -0.36 8.47 17.34
N ASN A 746 0.48 8.11 16.37
CA ASN A 746 0.59 8.69 15.04
C ASN A 746 0.73 10.23 15.02
N GLN A 747 1.44 10.76 16.00
CA GLN A 747 1.77 12.18 16.13
C GLN A 747 3.12 12.33 16.81
N ALA A 748 3.96 13.26 16.33
CA ALA A 748 5.08 13.82 17.09
C ALA A 748 4.58 14.98 17.96
N TYR A 749 5.16 15.13 19.15
CA TYR A 749 4.68 16.07 20.16
C TYR A 749 5.82 16.97 20.64
N ARG A 750 5.52 18.29 20.73
CA ARG A 750 6.41 19.25 21.39
C ARG A 750 5.60 20.17 22.30
N ARG A 751 6.15 20.43 23.48
CA ARG A 751 5.57 21.33 24.46
C ARG A 751 6.57 22.43 24.82
N ILE A 752 6.10 23.67 24.84
CA ILE A 752 6.90 24.82 25.12
C ILE A 752 6.12 25.71 26.09
N VAL A 753 6.77 26.26 27.08
CA VAL A 753 6.18 27.24 27.99
C VAL A 753 6.70 28.62 27.63
N LEU A 754 5.77 29.53 27.38
CA LEU A 754 6.06 30.89 26.95
C LEU A 754 5.47 31.89 27.95
N PRO A 755 6.19 32.97 28.30
CA PRO A 755 5.61 34.08 29.05
C PRO A 755 4.56 34.78 28.17
N ILE A 756 3.50 35.27 28.80
CA ILE A 756 2.41 35.98 28.15
C ILE A 756 2.08 37.26 28.89
N SER A 757 1.71 38.34 28.19
CA SER A 757 1.38 39.62 28.81
C SER A 757 -0.14 39.73 28.99
N SER A 758 -0.59 39.85 30.24
CA SER A 758 -2.00 40.12 30.53
C SER A 758 -2.48 41.52 30.10
N ALA A 759 -1.59 42.37 29.58
CA ALA A 759 -1.92 43.70 29.12
C ALA A 759 -2.53 43.73 27.70
N LEU A 760 -2.32 42.70 26.92
CA LEU A 760 -2.84 42.64 25.53
C LEU A 760 -4.29 42.15 25.50
N ALA A 761 -5.12 42.79 24.67
CA ALA A 761 -6.51 42.34 24.46
C ALA A 761 -6.62 41.11 23.56
N THR A 762 -5.66 40.91 22.69
CA THR A 762 -5.56 39.79 21.77
C THR A 762 -4.09 39.38 21.65
N HIS A 763 -3.85 38.11 21.59
CA HIS A 763 -2.53 37.50 21.40
C HIS A 763 -2.44 36.85 20.03
N ARG A 764 -1.23 36.81 19.49
CA ARG A 764 -0.93 36.12 18.24
C ARG A 764 0.22 35.14 18.45
N LEU A 765 -0.05 33.87 18.17
CA LEU A 765 0.94 32.81 18.11
C LEU A 765 1.23 32.49 16.64
N GLU A 766 2.48 32.62 16.24
CA GLU A 766 2.98 32.26 14.91
C GLU A 766 3.76 30.95 15.01
N VAL A 767 3.53 30.04 14.06
CA VAL A 767 4.33 28.82 13.85
C VAL A 767 4.96 28.91 12.45
N LYS A 768 6.29 29.00 12.39
CA LYS A 768 7.03 29.17 11.14
C LYS A 768 7.90 27.95 10.86
N ALA A 769 7.73 27.36 9.68
CA ALA A 769 8.58 26.28 9.19
C ALA A 769 9.97 26.80 8.77
N VAL A 770 11.04 26.20 9.24
CA VAL A 770 12.40 26.48 8.82
C VAL A 770 12.86 25.50 7.76
N ASP A 771 12.45 24.24 7.90
CA ASP A 771 12.77 23.19 6.94
C ASP A 771 11.53 22.78 6.12
N GLU A 772 11.76 22.04 5.04
CA GLU A 772 10.69 21.42 4.26
C GLU A 772 10.17 20.16 4.98
N GLY A 773 8.86 19.90 4.85
CA GLY A 773 8.23 18.71 5.45
C GLY A 773 7.72 18.94 6.87
N VAL A 774 7.51 20.20 7.28
CA VAL A 774 6.85 20.52 8.57
C VAL A 774 5.34 20.36 8.41
N PHE A 775 4.80 19.27 8.92
CA PHE A 775 3.38 18.93 8.87
C PHE A 775 2.75 19.11 10.24
N LEU A 776 2.06 20.23 10.46
CA LEU A 776 1.34 20.50 11.71
C LEU A 776 -0.09 19.92 11.64
N ASP A 777 -0.48 19.21 12.70
CA ASP A 777 -1.82 18.64 12.88
C ASP A 777 -2.67 19.50 13.79
N GLN A 778 -2.25 19.67 15.04
CA GLN A 778 -3.01 20.39 16.06
C GLN A 778 -2.12 21.29 16.91
N LEU A 779 -2.73 22.31 17.47
CA LEU A 779 -2.16 23.20 18.47
C LEU A 779 -3.10 23.33 19.64
N VAL A 780 -2.58 23.16 20.86
CA VAL A 780 -3.31 23.34 22.11
C VAL A 780 -2.59 24.36 22.99
N LEU A 781 -3.34 25.34 23.44
CA LEU A 781 -2.86 26.29 24.46
C LEU A 781 -3.51 25.96 25.79
N ALA A 782 -2.69 25.90 26.84
CA ALA A 782 -3.16 25.66 28.19
C ALA A 782 -2.49 26.59 29.18
N GLY A 783 -3.19 26.91 30.25
CA GLY A 783 -2.61 27.67 31.36
C GLY A 783 -1.48 26.88 32.02
N PHE A 784 -0.37 27.55 32.26
CA PHE A 784 0.76 26.98 32.97
C PHE A 784 0.79 27.66 34.36
N LYS A 785 0.59 26.85 35.41
CA LYS A 785 0.69 27.27 36.84
C LYS A 785 2.00 26.81 37.43
#